data_52816903bac2611bb6366a9f06b72ef2
#
_entry.id   52816903bac2611bb6366a9f06b72ef2
#
_cell.length_a   1.000
_cell.length_b   1.000
_cell.length_c   1.000
_cell.angle_alpha   90.00
_cell.angle_beta   90.00
_cell.angle_gamma   90.00
#
_symmetry.space_group_name_H-M   'P 1'
#
loop_
_entity.id
_entity.type
_entity.pdbx_description
1 polymer ?
#
loop_
_entity_poly.entity_id
_entity_poly.type
_entity_poly.pdbx_seq_one_letter_code
_entity_poly.pdbx_strand_id
1 'polypeptide(L)'
;MPIKTLVDANPDSDFRLDNFWYVYVGGVSSDITLSFQNVKITSTDDERQYPMIKVNQVGYFSNGAKTARVSYFEKFGSLDGKTYEIVDAEQGDVIATGTLPTAQKEETLSGEMVHTISFDAVTEPGSYYIRIPDAGLDASARSPQDVADGLDTDTILSPTFSIEAHVYDALFSDMTKYFYYQRQGIDLEETYAGVFARENLHPNDVTVKKWSDRENPNAETYDVSGGWYDAGDYGKYVSPAAGTVEDLLLAYELFPDTFNNMDLNIPETDPNNVRYVDAPGVLSELKWELDMLLKLEHSDKDGSFYVAANYKDGVIYLEDTLHSTDTYQSDDSAKDLRSHLATADAAAIFAHAYLVYREIPAYADFADTCLETALRAWNWVTDPSNPKHMSIGAANRTYTFTQEEFNRDLFWAAGSLYRAVKTAGGDVSPYENYLLANCNTDTVQNCFKNISLSYNHAGESFLGFFHYLYQNEQPNAAMTAAFSNFTPWRTNMLQHNNWGMVFPNWGYWWGSNRNVAQNAMTLLLGSVILEGQDNIPTAVSEAADHAFDYLLGDNPISFSYVSGYGERSVENIYSKIYSVDAALTPYQVPKGYVTEGTNYHNNRHLSKFDGKCYMDSDTEYTTNENTIYGNASALFLTAAVIAGHTEPDPEPDTVQGDVNADGAFDLADVVMLQKWLICAGDLTDWEAGDWNEDEQITVVDLCLMKQALQQS
;
A
#
# COMPACT_ATOMS: atom_id res chain seq x y z
N MET A 1 8.82 39.51 24.86
CA MET A 1 7.62 38.87 25.41
C MET A 1 7.60 37.45 24.85
N PRO A 2 7.42 36.41 25.64
CA PRO A 2 7.31 35.06 25.11
C PRO A 2 6.12 34.93 24.15
N ILE A 3 6.27 34.19 23.06
CA ILE A 3 5.18 33.96 22.08
C ILE A 3 3.95 33.38 22.75
N LYS A 4 4.14 32.46 23.71
CA LYS A 4 3.03 31.92 24.55
C LYS A 4 2.20 33.03 25.20
N THR A 5 2.82 34.10 25.71
CA THR A 5 2.11 35.23 26.33
C THR A 5 1.29 36.02 25.30
N LEU A 6 1.72 36.07 24.04
CA LEU A 6 0.96 36.69 22.94
C LEU A 6 -0.24 35.82 22.55
N VAL A 7 -0.06 34.51 22.47
CA VAL A 7 -1.13 33.54 22.19
C VAL A 7 -2.16 33.56 23.33
N ASP A 8 -1.69 33.50 24.58
CA ASP A 8 -2.57 33.52 25.77
C ASP A 8 -3.38 34.83 25.89
N ALA A 9 -2.84 35.95 25.37
CA ALA A 9 -3.51 37.24 25.35
C ALA A 9 -4.54 37.42 24.21
N ASN A 10 -4.47 36.55 23.19
CA ASN A 10 -5.30 36.60 21.99
C ASN A 10 -5.76 35.18 21.62
N PRO A 11 -6.61 34.53 22.44
CA PRO A 11 -6.97 33.12 22.26
C PRO A 11 -7.74 32.83 20.94
N ASP A 12 -8.33 33.89 20.36
CA ASP A 12 -9.09 33.78 19.10
C ASP A 12 -8.22 34.11 17.85
N SER A 13 -6.90 34.31 18.01
CA SER A 13 -6.01 34.58 16.90
C SER A 13 -5.21 33.35 16.52
N ASP A 14 -5.24 32.99 15.24
CA ASP A 14 -4.42 31.93 14.68
C ASP A 14 -2.96 32.44 14.56
N PHE A 15 -2.10 32.05 15.50
CA PHE A 15 -0.70 32.43 15.55
C PHE A 15 0.13 31.26 15.05
N ARG A 16 0.58 31.33 13.80
CA ARG A 16 1.47 30.31 13.21
C ARG A 16 2.84 30.88 12.93
N LEU A 17 3.88 30.15 13.32
CA LEU A 17 5.25 30.36 12.89
C LEU A 17 5.53 29.36 11.75
N ASP A 18 5.06 29.69 10.56
CA ASP A 18 5.36 28.91 9.36
C ASP A 18 6.65 29.41 8.75
N ASN A 19 7.75 28.72 8.93
CA ASN A 19 9.08 29.04 8.46
C ASN A 19 9.67 30.38 8.97
N PHE A 20 10.99 30.53 8.97
CA PHE A 20 11.71 31.73 9.37
C PHE A 20 11.44 32.98 8.52
N TRP A 21 10.53 32.93 7.54
CA TRP A 21 10.36 33.97 6.54
C TRP A 21 9.23 34.96 6.86
N TYR A 22 8.23 34.59 7.62
CA TYR A 22 7.18 35.51 8.08
C TYR A 22 6.42 35.02 9.30
N VAL A 23 5.94 36.00 10.07
CA VAL A 23 4.94 35.79 11.12
C VAL A 23 3.60 36.17 10.52
N TYR A 24 2.70 35.21 10.35
CA TYR A 24 1.34 35.47 9.91
C TYR A 24 0.43 35.69 11.11
N VAL A 25 -0.29 36.79 11.11
CA VAL A 25 -1.30 37.08 12.11
C VAL A 25 -2.64 37.18 11.40
N GLY A 26 -3.44 36.09 11.45
CA GLY A 26 -4.76 36.03 10.86
C GLY A 26 -5.88 36.36 11.86
N GLY A 27 -7.07 36.72 11.36
CA GLY A 27 -8.27 36.89 12.17
C GLY A 27 -8.35 38.19 13.00
N VAL A 28 -7.53 39.19 12.69
CA VAL A 28 -7.56 40.50 13.38
C VAL A 28 -8.53 41.46 12.68
N SER A 29 -9.49 41.98 13.44
CA SER A 29 -10.49 42.93 12.93
C SER A 29 -10.04 44.40 12.94
N SER A 30 -8.78 44.68 13.27
CA SER A 30 -8.21 46.05 13.31
C SER A 30 -6.72 46.05 13.01
N ASP A 31 -6.19 47.18 12.52
CA ASP A 31 -4.75 47.35 12.24
C ASP A 31 -3.95 47.16 13.52
N ILE A 32 -3.06 46.15 13.51
CA ILE A 32 -2.11 45.90 14.59
C ILE A 32 -0.69 46.14 14.02
N THR A 33 0.07 47.01 14.68
CA THR A 33 1.49 47.15 14.40
C THR A 33 2.30 46.31 15.39
N LEU A 34 2.98 45.27 14.89
CA LEU A 34 3.89 44.43 15.67
C LEU A 34 5.33 44.88 15.37
N SER A 35 6.05 45.26 16.42
CA SER A 35 7.47 45.57 16.30
C SER A 35 8.30 44.54 17.06
N PHE A 36 9.18 43.85 16.36
CA PHE A 36 10.09 42.89 16.93
C PHE A 36 11.50 43.46 16.99
N GLN A 37 12.13 43.43 18.16
CA GLN A 37 13.56 43.71 18.32
C GLN A 37 14.24 42.52 18.98
N ASN A 38 15.38 42.11 18.41
CA ASN A 38 16.20 41.00 18.92
C ASN A 38 15.44 39.68 19.08
N VAL A 39 14.68 39.29 18.08
CA VAL A 39 14.02 37.97 18.07
C VAL A 39 15.11 36.90 17.99
N LYS A 40 15.27 36.12 19.04
CA LYS A 40 16.05 34.89 19.06
C LYS A 40 15.07 33.71 19.08
N ILE A 41 15.00 33.00 17.99
CA ILE A 41 14.29 31.71 17.94
C ILE A 41 15.33 30.65 18.22
N THR A 42 15.14 29.88 19.27
CA THR A 42 15.97 28.71 19.58
C THR A 42 15.04 27.52 19.45
N SER A 43 15.27 26.68 18.43
CA SER A 43 14.66 25.35 18.39
C SER A 43 15.43 24.45 19.34
N THR A 44 14.73 23.80 20.24
CA THR A 44 15.30 22.78 21.13
C THR A 44 15.02 21.37 20.59
N ASP A 45 14.17 21.23 19.57
CA ASP A 45 13.65 19.93 19.11
C ASP A 45 14.52 19.26 18.03
N ASP A 46 15.52 19.95 17.51
CA ASP A 46 16.43 19.43 16.48
C ASP A 46 17.22 18.18 16.91
N GLU A 47 17.22 17.87 18.18
CA GLU A 47 17.93 16.72 18.76
C GLU A 47 17.00 15.87 19.64
N ARG A 48 15.70 15.86 19.35
CA ARG A 48 14.76 14.99 20.04
C ARG A 48 15.15 13.53 19.81
N GLN A 49 15.34 12.81 20.92
CA GLN A 49 15.61 11.39 20.91
C GLN A 49 14.28 10.63 20.95
N TYR A 50 14.10 9.71 20.02
CA TYR A 50 13.04 8.70 20.04
C TYR A 50 13.54 7.42 20.72
N PRO A 51 12.69 6.42 20.99
CA PRO A 51 13.17 5.13 21.52
C PRO A 51 14.40 4.64 20.77
N MET A 52 15.45 4.27 21.53
CA MET A 52 16.77 4.04 20.92
C MET A 52 16.86 2.73 20.13
N ILE A 53 16.08 1.71 20.49
CA ILE A 53 16.03 0.46 19.74
C ILE A 53 14.80 0.50 18.83
N LYS A 54 15.02 0.34 17.53
CA LYS A 54 14.02 0.32 16.48
C LYS A 54 13.88 -1.10 15.97
N VAL A 55 12.65 -1.58 15.96
CA VAL A 55 12.28 -2.93 15.51
C VAL A 55 11.02 -2.84 14.65
N ASN A 56 10.78 -3.85 13.84
CA ASN A 56 9.45 -4.12 13.35
C ASN A 56 8.58 -4.49 14.57
N GLN A 57 7.64 -3.62 14.93
CA GLN A 57 6.86 -3.74 16.17
C GLN A 57 5.72 -4.77 16.07
N VAL A 58 5.47 -5.33 14.89
CA VAL A 58 4.57 -6.47 14.70
C VAL A 58 5.34 -7.76 14.96
N GLY A 59 6.46 -7.92 14.26
CA GLY A 59 7.31 -9.09 14.47
C GLY A 59 8.13 -9.48 13.26
N TYR A 60 8.57 -10.73 13.27
CA TYR A 60 9.41 -11.33 12.25
C TYR A 60 9.02 -12.78 12.00
N PHE A 61 9.21 -13.26 10.78
CA PHE A 61 9.07 -14.69 10.48
C PHE A 61 10.09 -15.52 11.22
N SER A 62 9.70 -16.71 11.67
CA SER A 62 10.60 -17.66 12.38
C SER A 62 11.82 -17.99 11.53
N ASN A 63 11.66 -18.19 10.23
CA ASN A 63 12.71 -18.54 9.27
C ASN A 63 13.31 -17.31 8.53
N GLY A 64 12.75 -16.10 8.70
CA GLY A 64 13.19 -14.88 8.04
C GLY A 64 14.44 -14.24 8.66
N ALA A 65 15.05 -13.34 7.90
CA ALA A 65 16.05 -12.42 8.43
C ALA A 65 15.41 -11.49 9.47
N LYS A 66 16.13 -11.25 10.56
CA LYS A 66 15.66 -10.41 11.67
C LYS A 66 16.69 -9.35 11.97
N THR A 67 16.35 -8.11 11.66
CA THR A 67 17.22 -6.97 11.92
C THR A 67 16.57 -5.94 12.85
N ALA A 68 17.42 -5.23 13.58
CA ALA A 68 16.99 -4.09 14.37
C ALA A 68 18.07 -3.01 14.33
N ARG A 69 17.68 -1.78 14.60
CA ARG A 69 18.61 -0.65 14.68
C ARG A 69 18.62 -0.08 16.08
N VAL A 70 19.84 0.22 16.57
CA VAL A 70 20.04 0.95 17.81
C VAL A 70 20.61 2.32 17.45
N SER A 71 19.86 3.38 17.71
CA SER A 71 20.28 4.72 17.33
C SER A 71 20.12 5.74 18.46
N TYR A 72 21.08 6.65 18.56
CA TYR A 72 21.15 7.68 19.61
C TYR A 72 22.05 8.84 19.15
N PHE A 73 21.84 10.01 19.73
CA PHE A 73 22.75 11.12 19.48
C PHE A 73 24.12 10.92 20.14
N GLU A 74 25.18 11.24 19.44
CA GLU A 74 26.57 11.14 19.89
C GLU A 74 26.82 11.82 21.25
N LYS A 75 26.05 12.87 21.58
CA LYS A 75 26.13 13.58 22.87
C LYS A 75 25.83 12.66 24.09
N PHE A 76 25.14 11.55 23.91
CA PHE A 76 24.87 10.60 24.98
C PHE A 76 26.08 9.70 25.31
N GLY A 77 27.06 9.58 24.42
CA GLY A 77 28.21 8.70 24.60
C GLY A 77 28.36 7.69 23.47
N SER A 78 28.77 6.46 23.80
CA SER A 78 28.93 5.37 22.83
C SER A 78 28.41 4.05 23.37
N LEU A 79 27.71 3.31 22.50
CA LEU A 79 27.30 1.92 22.75
C LEU A 79 28.19 0.90 22.01
N ASP A 80 29.27 1.33 21.33
CA ASP A 80 30.19 0.42 20.66
C ASP A 80 30.70 -0.65 21.61
N GLY A 81 30.55 -1.93 21.21
CA GLY A 81 31.00 -3.07 21.97
C GLY A 81 30.17 -3.41 23.24
N LYS A 82 29.05 -2.70 23.47
CA LYS A 82 28.10 -3.06 24.52
C LYS A 82 27.32 -4.32 24.12
N THR A 83 26.93 -5.08 25.17
CA THR A 83 26.10 -6.27 24.99
C THR A 83 24.64 -5.89 24.77
N TYR A 84 23.98 -6.54 23.83
CA TYR A 84 22.53 -6.58 23.76
C TYR A 84 22.02 -8.00 24.04
N GLU A 85 20.79 -8.08 24.48
CA GLU A 85 20.12 -9.33 24.86
C GLU A 85 18.75 -9.39 24.13
N ILE A 86 18.42 -10.57 23.62
CA ILE A 86 17.06 -10.89 23.19
C ILE A 86 16.38 -11.59 24.36
N VAL A 87 15.27 -11.05 24.81
CA VAL A 87 14.60 -11.47 26.03
C VAL A 87 13.19 -11.94 25.72
N ASP A 88 12.82 -13.10 26.22
CA ASP A 88 11.44 -13.58 26.21
C ASP A 88 10.56 -12.63 27.05
N ALA A 89 9.53 -12.09 26.47
CA ALA A 89 8.69 -11.07 27.09
C ALA A 89 7.76 -11.64 28.17
N GLU A 90 7.43 -12.93 28.11
CA GLU A 90 6.55 -13.59 29.09
C GLU A 90 7.31 -14.09 30.34
N GLN A 91 8.50 -14.65 30.08
CA GLN A 91 9.29 -15.32 31.15
C GLN A 91 10.39 -14.41 31.68
N GLY A 92 10.85 -13.43 30.91
CA GLY A 92 11.96 -12.56 31.27
C GLY A 92 13.33 -13.21 31.11
N ASP A 93 13.39 -14.37 30.48
CA ASP A 93 14.63 -15.12 30.26
C ASP A 93 15.40 -14.57 29.06
N VAL A 94 16.74 -14.50 29.18
CA VAL A 94 17.61 -14.12 28.05
C VAL A 94 17.80 -15.32 27.14
N ILE A 95 17.27 -15.18 25.91
CA ILE A 95 17.31 -16.24 24.90
C ILE A 95 18.59 -16.17 24.06
N ALA A 96 19.04 -14.96 23.73
CA ALA A 96 20.28 -14.76 22.98
C ALA A 96 20.99 -13.49 23.43
N THR A 97 22.28 -13.42 23.16
CA THR A 97 23.12 -12.25 23.44
C THR A 97 23.99 -11.94 22.25
N GLY A 98 24.26 -10.67 22.01
CA GLY A 98 25.20 -10.22 21.01
C GLY A 98 25.96 -8.98 21.45
N THR A 99 26.83 -8.50 20.58
CA THR A 99 27.66 -7.30 20.84
C THR A 99 27.36 -6.29 19.74
N LEU A 100 27.09 -5.05 20.14
CA LEU A 100 26.85 -3.95 19.20
C LEU A 100 28.12 -3.69 18.39
N PRO A 101 28.02 -3.68 17.05
CA PRO A 101 29.14 -3.29 16.18
C PRO A 101 29.48 -1.82 16.35
N THR A 102 30.51 -1.33 15.69
CA THR A 102 30.79 0.12 15.65
C THR A 102 29.67 0.87 14.95
N ALA A 103 29.13 1.90 15.60
CA ALA A 103 28.08 2.72 15.04
C ALA A 103 28.52 3.49 13.81
N GLN A 104 27.60 3.69 12.88
CA GLN A 104 27.77 4.60 11.76
C GLN A 104 27.01 5.90 12.00
N LYS A 105 27.61 7.03 11.67
CA LYS A 105 26.92 8.32 11.73
C LYS A 105 25.95 8.44 10.59
N GLU A 106 24.68 8.63 10.91
CA GLU A 106 23.66 8.98 9.94
C GLU A 106 23.43 10.52 9.98
N GLU A 107 23.65 11.20 8.86
CA GLU A 107 23.72 12.66 8.85
C GLU A 107 22.40 13.35 8.49
N THR A 108 21.54 12.68 7.74
CA THR A 108 20.39 13.33 7.09
C THR A 108 19.04 12.93 7.68
N LEU A 109 18.82 11.63 7.91
CA LEU A 109 17.51 11.13 8.31
C LEU A 109 17.27 11.30 9.82
N SER A 110 18.28 11.04 10.63
CA SER A 110 18.12 11.06 12.09
C SER A 110 19.14 11.92 12.82
N GLY A 111 20.33 12.15 12.23
CA GLY A 111 21.46 12.79 12.85
C GLY A 111 22.11 11.97 13.97
N GLU A 112 21.82 10.69 14.05
CA GLU A 112 22.18 9.78 15.12
C GLU A 112 23.37 8.88 14.76
N MET A 113 23.99 8.31 15.76
CA MET A 113 24.86 7.13 15.64
C MET A 113 23.96 5.90 15.53
N VAL A 114 24.18 5.05 14.55
CA VAL A 114 23.32 3.89 14.26
C VAL A 114 24.12 2.61 14.24
N HIS A 115 23.71 1.63 15.05
CA HIS A 115 24.14 0.25 14.94
C HIS A 115 23.05 -0.57 14.24
N THR A 116 23.44 -1.49 13.38
CA THR A 116 22.53 -2.51 12.85
C THR A 116 22.92 -3.85 13.46
N ILE A 117 21.96 -4.56 14.00
CA ILE A 117 22.12 -5.88 14.59
C ILE A 117 21.24 -6.89 13.90
N SER A 118 21.68 -8.15 13.81
CA SER A 118 20.88 -9.28 13.39
C SER A 118 20.70 -10.24 14.55
N PHE A 119 19.51 -10.90 14.59
CA PHE A 119 19.17 -11.95 15.53
C PHE A 119 18.47 -13.14 14.86
N ASP A 120 18.84 -13.43 13.62
CA ASP A 120 18.29 -14.51 12.77
C ASP A 120 18.28 -15.87 13.45
N ALA A 121 19.24 -16.10 14.39
CA ALA A 121 19.33 -17.33 15.14
C ALA A 121 18.19 -17.57 16.15
N VAL A 122 17.36 -16.55 16.43
CA VAL A 122 16.17 -16.70 17.28
C VAL A 122 15.01 -17.11 16.39
N THR A 123 14.64 -18.38 16.40
CA THR A 123 13.63 -18.97 15.49
C THR A 123 12.41 -19.51 16.23
N GLU A 124 12.51 -19.70 17.55
CA GLU A 124 11.39 -20.22 18.32
C GLU A 124 10.23 -19.21 18.36
N PRO A 125 9.00 -19.66 18.12
CA PRO A 125 7.81 -18.81 18.24
C PRO A 125 7.67 -18.24 19.66
N GLY A 126 7.32 -16.94 19.73
CA GLY A 126 7.12 -16.27 21.01
C GLY A 126 7.10 -14.75 20.89
N SER A 127 6.97 -14.09 22.04
CA SER A 127 7.02 -12.64 22.17
C SER A 127 8.34 -12.21 22.78
N TYR A 128 9.02 -11.24 22.19
CA TYR A 128 10.36 -10.84 22.53
C TYR A 128 10.53 -9.34 22.61
N TYR A 129 11.59 -8.91 23.30
CA TYR A 129 12.12 -7.55 23.21
C TYR A 129 13.64 -7.56 23.25
N ILE A 130 14.26 -6.49 22.76
CA ILE A 130 15.70 -6.31 22.83
C ILE A 130 16.03 -5.42 24.02
N ARG A 131 17.03 -5.83 24.81
CA ARG A 131 17.53 -5.11 25.96
C ARG A 131 19.02 -4.82 25.82
N ILE A 132 19.44 -3.59 26.14
CA ILE A 132 20.83 -3.24 26.32
C ILE A 132 21.02 -2.90 27.81
N PRO A 133 21.49 -3.84 28.64
CA PRO A 133 21.75 -3.57 30.04
C PRO A 133 23.06 -2.78 30.20
N ASP A 134 23.18 -1.99 31.25
CA ASP A 134 24.39 -1.21 31.55
C ASP A 134 24.89 -0.35 30.37
N ALA A 135 23.97 0.27 29.65
CA ALA A 135 24.27 1.12 28.49
C ALA A 135 25.25 2.23 28.89
N GLY A 136 25.02 2.89 30.02
CA GLY A 136 25.92 3.87 30.60
C GLY A 136 26.01 5.14 29.76
N LEU A 137 24.93 5.53 29.06
CA LEU A 137 24.85 6.78 28.32
C LEU A 137 24.65 7.95 29.28
N ASP A 138 25.12 9.14 28.88
CA ASP A 138 25.04 10.34 29.71
C ASP A 138 23.62 10.87 29.82
N ALA A 139 22.94 10.57 30.92
CA ALA A 139 21.59 11.03 31.21
C ALA A 139 21.45 12.56 31.23
N SER A 140 22.54 13.30 31.51
CA SER A 140 22.52 14.76 31.50
C SER A 140 22.37 15.37 30.10
N ALA A 141 22.62 14.58 29.05
CA ALA A 141 22.43 14.99 27.66
C ALA A 141 20.96 14.95 27.20
N ARG A 142 20.04 14.40 28.02
CA ARG A 142 18.60 14.36 27.71
C ARG A 142 18.00 15.76 27.71
N SER A 143 17.15 16.02 26.72
CA SER A 143 16.31 17.21 26.72
C SER A 143 15.16 17.08 27.73
N PRO A 144 14.48 18.18 28.10
CA PRO A 144 13.24 18.08 28.89
C PRO A 144 12.16 17.20 28.23
N GLN A 145 12.13 17.15 26.90
CA GLN A 145 11.19 16.30 26.16
C GLN A 145 11.57 14.83 26.28
N ASP A 146 12.88 14.49 26.15
CA ASP A 146 13.36 13.12 26.32
C ASP A 146 12.99 12.57 27.72
N VAL A 147 13.10 13.42 28.75
CA VAL A 147 12.70 13.06 30.12
C VAL A 147 11.18 12.87 30.23
N ALA A 148 10.40 13.73 29.58
CA ALA A 148 8.94 13.61 29.57
C ALA A 148 8.47 12.35 28.82
N ASP A 149 9.20 11.96 27.78
CA ASP A 149 8.95 10.75 26.99
C ASP A 149 9.49 9.47 27.68
N GLY A 150 10.08 9.60 28.87
CA GLY A 150 10.52 8.46 29.71
C GLY A 150 11.75 7.70 29.19
N LEU A 151 12.58 8.33 28.33
CA LEU A 151 13.76 7.68 27.78
C LEU A 151 14.77 7.32 28.87
N ASP A 152 15.10 6.05 28.98
CA ASP A 152 16.16 5.54 29.86
C ASP A 152 17.51 5.57 29.12
N THR A 153 18.58 5.80 29.86
CA THR A 153 19.96 5.83 29.35
C THR A 153 20.87 4.79 30.04
N ASP A 154 20.36 4.07 31.01
CA ASP A 154 21.09 3.01 31.72
C ASP A 154 20.68 1.63 31.20
N THR A 155 19.37 1.36 31.08
CA THR A 155 18.84 0.13 30.50
C THR A 155 17.90 0.50 29.36
N ILE A 156 18.28 0.16 28.15
CA ILE A 156 17.53 0.51 26.94
C ILE A 156 16.70 -0.70 26.52
N LEU A 157 15.42 -0.49 26.25
CA LEU A 157 14.48 -1.52 25.80
C LEU A 157 13.91 -1.15 24.42
N SER A 158 13.63 -2.18 23.63
CA SER A 158 12.81 -2.02 22.42
C SER A 158 11.32 -2.14 22.75
N PRO A 159 10.44 -1.74 21.84
CA PRO A 159 9.09 -2.28 21.79
C PRO A 159 9.10 -3.80 21.74
N THR A 160 8.00 -4.42 22.17
CA THR A 160 7.81 -5.87 22.07
C THR A 160 7.45 -6.24 20.61
N PHE A 161 7.90 -7.42 20.18
CA PHE A 161 7.61 -7.97 18.84
C PHE A 161 7.42 -9.50 18.93
N SER A 162 6.68 -10.05 17.97
CA SER A 162 6.49 -11.51 17.85
C SER A 162 7.51 -12.15 16.90
N ILE A 163 7.80 -13.43 17.12
CA ILE A 163 8.45 -14.30 16.11
C ILE A 163 7.51 -15.45 15.88
N GLU A 164 6.97 -15.59 14.66
CA GLU A 164 5.98 -16.61 14.33
C GLU A 164 6.00 -16.90 12.81
N ALA A 165 5.47 -18.05 12.41
CA ALA A 165 5.35 -18.40 10.98
C ALA A 165 4.31 -17.54 10.26
N HIS A 166 3.23 -17.15 10.95
CA HIS A 166 2.08 -16.42 10.42
C HIS A 166 1.91 -15.04 11.08
N VAL A 167 3.02 -14.41 11.40
CA VAL A 167 3.08 -13.17 12.19
C VAL A 167 2.31 -11.99 11.55
N TYR A 168 2.10 -12.00 10.24
CA TYR A 168 1.47 -10.91 9.50
C TYR A 168 0.08 -11.20 8.97
N ASP A 169 -0.52 -12.37 9.22
CA ASP A 169 -1.83 -12.74 8.67
C ASP A 169 -2.93 -11.74 9.05
N ALA A 170 -2.98 -11.35 10.32
CA ALA A 170 -3.95 -10.36 10.81
C ALA A 170 -3.71 -8.96 10.21
N LEU A 171 -2.45 -8.54 10.11
CA LEU A 171 -2.05 -7.30 9.48
C LEU A 171 -2.49 -7.27 8.01
N PHE A 172 -2.21 -8.33 7.27
CA PHE A 172 -2.52 -8.45 5.84
C PHE A 172 -4.03 -8.42 5.59
N SER A 173 -4.80 -9.13 6.42
CA SER A 173 -6.27 -9.10 6.35
C SER A 173 -6.83 -7.70 6.62
N ASP A 174 -6.35 -7.02 7.67
CA ASP A 174 -6.82 -5.67 8.02
C ASP A 174 -6.40 -4.62 6.96
N MET A 175 -5.18 -4.73 6.41
CA MET A 175 -4.73 -3.87 5.29
C MET A 175 -5.56 -4.09 4.03
N THR A 176 -5.96 -5.33 3.74
CA THR A 176 -6.84 -5.62 2.60
C THR A 176 -8.25 -5.08 2.85
N LYS A 177 -8.75 -5.21 4.07
CA LYS A 177 -10.06 -4.72 4.47
C LYS A 177 -10.16 -3.18 4.52
N TYR A 178 -9.05 -2.46 4.50
CA TYR A 178 -9.01 -1.01 4.34
C TYR A 178 -9.92 -0.54 3.20
N PHE A 179 -9.89 -1.20 2.05
CA PHE A 179 -10.69 -0.81 0.87
C PHE A 179 -12.18 -0.92 1.12
N TYR A 180 -12.63 -1.95 1.85
CA TYR A 180 -14.04 -2.06 2.28
C TYR A 180 -14.48 -0.86 3.12
N TYR A 181 -13.63 -0.37 4.03
CA TYR A 181 -13.94 0.81 4.84
C TYR A 181 -13.96 2.12 4.02
N GLN A 182 -13.32 2.15 2.85
CA GLN A 182 -13.37 3.27 1.92
C GLN A 182 -14.56 3.21 0.95
N ARG A 183 -15.36 2.15 0.98
CA ARG A 183 -16.53 2.02 0.09
C ARG A 183 -17.49 3.20 0.22
N GLN A 184 -17.96 3.67 -0.94
CA GLN A 184 -18.94 4.71 -1.11
C GLN A 184 -20.21 4.16 -1.75
N GLY A 185 -21.36 4.82 -1.56
CA GLY A 185 -22.62 4.48 -2.24
C GLY A 185 -23.45 3.40 -1.54
N ILE A 186 -22.99 2.85 -0.43
CA ILE A 186 -23.73 1.86 0.39
C ILE A 186 -23.61 2.15 1.88
N ASP A 187 -24.48 1.56 2.67
CA ASP A 187 -24.30 1.40 4.11
C ASP A 187 -23.20 0.38 4.39
N LEU A 188 -22.34 0.63 5.36
CA LEU A 188 -21.46 -0.41 5.91
C LEU A 188 -22.17 -1.08 7.08
N GLU A 189 -22.52 -2.35 6.90
CA GLU A 189 -23.30 -3.10 7.89
C GLU A 189 -22.43 -3.56 9.06
N GLU A 190 -23.00 -3.58 10.26
CA GLU A 190 -22.31 -3.98 11.50
C GLU A 190 -21.74 -5.42 11.41
N THR A 191 -22.39 -6.31 10.67
CA THR A 191 -21.93 -7.69 10.45
C THR A 191 -20.52 -7.74 9.84
N TYR A 192 -20.19 -6.82 8.96
CA TYR A 192 -18.90 -6.77 8.26
C TYR A 192 -17.98 -5.67 8.81
N ALA A 193 -18.53 -4.53 9.17
CA ALA A 193 -17.76 -3.36 9.60
C ALA A 193 -17.60 -3.27 11.14
N GLY A 194 -18.36 -4.05 11.91
CA GLY A 194 -18.31 -3.97 13.36
C GLY A 194 -18.60 -2.55 13.87
N VAL A 195 -17.73 -2.03 14.72
CA VAL A 195 -17.87 -0.67 15.28
C VAL A 195 -17.73 0.45 14.26
N PHE A 196 -17.27 0.15 13.04
CA PHE A 196 -17.11 1.09 11.92
C PHE A 196 -18.33 1.10 10.98
N ALA A 197 -19.42 0.43 11.36
CA ALA A 197 -20.68 0.47 10.62
C ALA A 197 -21.18 1.91 10.46
N ARG A 198 -21.68 2.25 9.29
CA ARG A 198 -22.17 3.60 8.97
C ARG A 198 -23.20 3.59 7.86
N GLU A 199 -24.09 4.56 7.88
CA GLU A 199 -24.99 4.83 6.76
C GLU A 199 -24.20 5.37 5.56
N ASN A 200 -24.77 5.23 4.37
CA ASN A 200 -24.24 5.83 3.15
C ASN A 200 -24.11 7.34 3.31
N LEU A 201 -22.87 7.84 3.22
CA LEU A 201 -22.60 9.28 3.42
C LEU A 201 -23.10 10.15 2.26
N HIS A 202 -23.25 9.58 1.06
CA HIS A 202 -23.65 10.29 -0.16
C HIS A 202 -24.76 9.56 -0.92
N PRO A 203 -25.99 9.46 -0.37
CA PRO A 203 -27.09 8.71 -1.00
C PRO A 203 -27.57 9.30 -2.33
N ASN A 204 -27.18 10.54 -2.65
CA ASN A 204 -27.53 11.23 -3.88
C ASN A 204 -26.58 10.97 -5.05
N ASP A 205 -25.56 10.15 -4.87
CA ASP A 205 -24.56 9.83 -5.91
C ASP A 205 -25.14 9.09 -7.12
N VAL A 206 -26.36 8.60 -7.01
CA VAL A 206 -27.13 8.02 -8.12
C VAL A 206 -27.73 9.08 -9.07
N THR A 207 -27.61 10.39 -8.73
CA THR A 207 -28.22 11.49 -9.50
C THR A 207 -27.34 12.75 -9.51
N VAL A 208 -26.04 12.59 -9.78
CA VAL A 208 -25.11 13.71 -9.82
C VAL A 208 -25.19 14.44 -11.16
N LYS A 209 -24.87 15.73 -11.17
CA LYS A 209 -24.73 16.56 -12.37
C LYS A 209 -23.27 16.68 -12.76
N LYS A 210 -23.02 17.05 -14.02
CA LYS A 210 -21.70 17.59 -14.40
C LYS A 210 -21.48 18.94 -13.70
N TRP A 211 -20.24 19.21 -13.34
CA TRP A 211 -19.88 20.50 -12.76
C TRP A 211 -20.24 21.68 -13.68
N SER A 212 -20.04 21.54 -14.99
CA SER A 212 -20.41 22.53 -15.99
C SER A 212 -21.89 22.89 -15.96
N ASP A 213 -22.74 21.94 -15.57
CA ASP A 213 -24.20 22.05 -15.59
C ASP A 213 -24.83 22.23 -14.20
N ARG A 214 -24.03 22.44 -13.15
CA ARG A 214 -24.48 22.49 -11.75
C ARG A 214 -25.62 23.44 -11.49
N GLU A 215 -25.65 24.57 -12.16
CA GLU A 215 -26.68 25.61 -12.00
C GLU A 215 -27.95 25.35 -12.86
N ASN A 216 -27.93 24.37 -13.76
CA ASN A 216 -29.07 24.03 -14.57
C ASN A 216 -30.02 23.08 -13.83
N PRO A 217 -31.25 23.50 -13.47
CA PRO A 217 -32.18 22.63 -12.74
C PRO A 217 -32.66 21.43 -13.58
N ASN A 218 -32.55 21.49 -14.89
CA ASN A 218 -32.93 20.43 -15.83
C ASN A 218 -31.73 19.71 -16.44
N ALA A 219 -30.55 19.81 -15.82
CA ALA A 219 -29.38 19.08 -16.29
C ALA A 219 -29.61 17.57 -16.24
N GLU A 220 -28.99 16.87 -17.15
CA GLU A 220 -28.87 15.43 -17.11
C GLU A 220 -28.16 15.01 -15.81
N THR A 221 -28.57 13.88 -15.26
CA THR A 221 -27.96 13.31 -14.05
C THR A 221 -27.36 11.95 -14.34
N TYR A 222 -26.33 11.61 -13.59
CA TYR A 222 -25.51 10.42 -13.75
C TYR A 222 -25.43 9.65 -12.44
N ASP A 223 -25.42 8.31 -12.52
CA ASP A 223 -25.11 7.45 -11.41
C ASP A 223 -23.59 7.25 -11.31
N VAL A 224 -23.00 7.69 -10.22
CA VAL A 224 -21.59 7.51 -9.87
C VAL A 224 -21.43 6.83 -8.51
N SER A 225 -22.50 6.18 -8.04
CA SER A 225 -22.45 5.43 -6.78
C SER A 225 -21.51 4.22 -6.88
N GLY A 226 -20.96 3.81 -5.76
CA GLY A 226 -19.97 2.75 -5.66
C GLY A 226 -18.54 3.27 -5.67
N GLY A 227 -17.59 2.35 -5.68
CA GLY A 227 -16.17 2.63 -5.61
C GLY A 227 -15.71 3.08 -4.22
N TRP A 228 -14.48 3.58 -4.17
CA TRP A 228 -13.82 4.02 -2.94
C TRP A 228 -13.67 5.54 -2.89
N TYR A 229 -13.68 6.09 -1.68
CA TYR A 229 -13.11 7.41 -1.47
C TYR A 229 -11.59 7.33 -1.65
N ASP A 230 -11.03 8.28 -2.40
CA ASP A 230 -9.62 8.29 -2.82
C ASP A 230 -8.64 8.37 -1.64
N ALA A 231 -8.96 9.23 -0.68
CA ALA A 231 -8.05 9.57 0.40
C ALA A 231 -8.80 9.88 1.71
N GLY A 232 -8.30 10.83 2.48
CA GLY A 232 -9.03 11.43 3.60
C GLY A 232 -10.21 12.29 3.17
N ASP A 233 -10.38 12.59 1.90
CA ASP A 233 -11.51 13.34 1.34
C ASP A 233 -12.63 12.42 0.83
N TYR A 234 -13.64 12.99 0.14
CA TYR A 234 -14.76 12.26 -0.44
C TYR A 234 -14.71 12.20 -1.98
N GLY A 235 -13.59 12.57 -2.58
CA GLY A 235 -13.42 12.50 -4.02
C GLY A 235 -13.19 11.08 -4.53
N LYS A 236 -13.48 10.85 -5.81
CA LYS A 236 -13.17 9.65 -6.56
C LYS A 236 -12.51 10.07 -7.86
N TYR A 237 -11.27 9.66 -8.09
CA TYR A 237 -10.43 10.14 -9.17
C TYR A 237 -9.92 8.97 -10.00
N VAL A 238 -10.06 9.03 -11.33
CA VAL A 238 -9.74 7.90 -12.21
C VAL A 238 -8.26 7.55 -12.16
N SER A 239 -7.35 8.52 -12.27
CA SER A 239 -5.92 8.23 -12.34
C SER A 239 -5.35 7.64 -11.04
N PRO A 240 -5.63 8.19 -9.84
CA PRO A 240 -5.21 7.54 -8.58
C PRO A 240 -5.83 6.15 -8.39
N ALA A 241 -7.13 5.99 -8.72
CA ALA A 241 -7.80 4.70 -8.66
C ALA A 241 -7.17 3.69 -9.63
N ALA A 242 -6.75 4.14 -10.82
CA ALA A 242 -6.07 3.28 -11.78
C ALA A 242 -4.74 2.72 -11.22
N GLY A 243 -3.90 3.57 -10.62
CA GLY A 243 -2.68 3.11 -9.95
C GLY A 243 -2.97 2.15 -8.81
N THR A 244 -4.03 2.41 -8.03
CA THR A 244 -4.48 1.55 -6.93
C THR A 244 -4.90 0.17 -7.44
N VAL A 245 -5.76 0.14 -8.45
CA VAL A 245 -6.25 -1.09 -9.08
C VAL A 245 -5.08 -1.90 -9.66
N GLU A 246 -4.13 -1.22 -10.32
CA GLU A 246 -2.95 -1.88 -10.88
C GLU A 246 -2.11 -2.55 -9.81
N ASP A 247 -1.77 -1.84 -8.73
CA ASP A 247 -0.96 -2.39 -7.65
C ASP A 247 -1.63 -3.63 -7.03
N LEU A 248 -2.96 -3.61 -6.86
CA LEU A 248 -3.71 -4.73 -6.30
C LEU A 248 -3.85 -5.90 -7.28
N LEU A 249 -4.06 -5.64 -8.57
CA LEU A 249 -4.09 -6.69 -9.60
C LEU A 249 -2.74 -7.38 -9.71
N LEU A 250 -1.63 -6.62 -9.69
CA LEU A 250 -0.27 -7.16 -9.69
C LEU A 250 0.01 -7.98 -8.42
N ALA A 251 -0.44 -7.50 -7.26
CA ALA A 251 -0.29 -8.24 -6.00
C ALA A 251 -0.99 -9.60 -6.08
N TYR A 252 -2.24 -9.61 -6.54
CA TYR A 252 -2.99 -10.86 -6.69
C TYR A 252 -2.39 -11.78 -7.76
N GLU A 253 -2.01 -11.24 -8.93
CA GLU A 253 -1.47 -12.03 -10.02
C GLU A 253 -0.15 -12.73 -9.65
N LEU A 254 0.71 -12.05 -8.88
CA LEU A 254 2.02 -12.58 -8.50
C LEU A 254 1.97 -13.45 -7.22
N PHE A 255 1.05 -13.15 -6.31
CA PHE A 255 0.96 -13.80 -5.00
C PHE A 255 -0.44 -14.30 -4.68
N PRO A 256 -1.09 -15.07 -5.59
CA PRO A 256 -2.50 -15.48 -5.43
C PRO A 256 -2.75 -16.29 -4.13
N ASP A 257 -1.82 -17.14 -3.75
CA ASP A 257 -1.98 -18.02 -2.58
C ASP A 257 -2.08 -17.23 -1.28
N THR A 258 -1.38 -16.10 -1.17
CA THR A 258 -1.48 -15.18 -0.02
C THR A 258 -2.90 -14.63 0.16
N PHE A 259 -3.61 -14.38 -0.95
CA PHE A 259 -4.97 -13.84 -0.93
C PHE A 259 -6.05 -14.93 -0.87
N ASN A 260 -5.82 -16.09 -1.49
CA ASN A 260 -6.83 -17.15 -1.61
C ASN A 260 -7.20 -17.78 -0.26
N ASN A 261 -6.28 -17.75 0.69
CA ASN A 261 -6.48 -18.32 2.04
C ASN A 261 -6.99 -17.28 3.05
N MET A 262 -7.26 -16.04 2.62
CA MET A 262 -7.69 -14.97 3.50
C MET A 262 -9.21 -14.86 3.59
N ASP A 263 -9.76 -14.89 4.81
CA ASP A 263 -11.15 -14.50 5.07
C ASP A 263 -11.24 -12.98 5.28
N LEU A 264 -11.66 -12.26 4.27
CA LEU A 264 -11.79 -10.80 4.32
C LEU A 264 -13.04 -10.32 5.07
N ASN A 265 -14.04 -11.20 5.26
CA ASN A 265 -15.31 -10.88 5.89
C ASN A 265 -15.94 -9.59 5.34
N ILE A 266 -16.23 -9.58 4.06
CA ILE A 266 -17.00 -8.52 3.36
C ILE A 266 -18.28 -9.11 2.77
N PRO A 267 -19.28 -8.30 2.37
CA PRO A 267 -20.57 -8.83 1.91
C PRO A 267 -20.48 -9.87 0.80
N GLU A 268 -19.54 -9.72 -0.11
CA GLU A 268 -19.36 -10.58 -1.29
C GLU A 268 -18.64 -11.90 -0.98
N THR A 269 -18.06 -12.05 0.20
CA THR A 269 -17.42 -13.30 0.64
C THR A 269 -18.28 -14.12 1.59
N ASP A 270 -19.40 -13.56 2.09
CA ASP A 270 -20.33 -14.28 2.94
C ASP A 270 -21.22 -15.23 2.10
N PRO A 271 -21.08 -16.57 2.24
CA PRO A 271 -21.85 -17.55 1.46
C PRO A 271 -23.36 -17.49 1.74
N ASN A 272 -23.81 -16.83 2.81
CA ASN A 272 -25.21 -16.60 3.10
C ASN A 272 -25.74 -15.31 2.45
N ASN A 273 -24.90 -14.48 1.89
CA ASN A 273 -25.28 -13.26 1.21
C ASN A 273 -25.76 -13.57 -0.21
N VAL A 274 -26.86 -12.94 -0.62
CA VAL A 274 -27.44 -13.12 -1.96
C VAL A 274 -26.51 -12.68 -3.10
N ARG A 275 -25.49 -11.90 -2.81
CA ARG A 275 -24.47 -11.42 -3.76
C ARG A 275 -23.20 -12.26 -3.73
N TYR A 276 -23.14 -13.30 -2.91
CA TYR A 276 -21.98 -14.18 -2.82
C TYR A 276 -21.60 -14.75 -4.18
N VAL A 277 -20.33 -14.69 -4.49
CA VAL A 277 -19.68 -15.34 -5.62
C VAL A 277 -18.47 -16.10 -5.11
N ASP A 278 -18.22 -17.27 -5.67
CA ASP A 278 -17.05 -18.08 -5.33
C ASP A 278 -15.80 -17.46 -5.99
N ALA A 279 -15.24 -16.46 -5.31
CA ALA A 279 -14.06 -15.70 -5.76
C ALA A 279 -13.30 -15.17 -4.54
N PRO A 280 -11.98 -14.97 -4.65
CA PRO A 280 -11.18 -14.35 -3.60
C PRO A 280 -11.70 -12.98 -3.19
N GLY A 281 -11.70 -12.70 -1.88
CA GLY A 281 -12.28 -11.48 -1.32
C GLY A 281 -11.68 -10.19 -1.90
N VAL A 282 -10.37 -10.18 -2.14
CA VAL A 282 -9.68 -9.03 -2.77
C VAL A 282 -10.20 -8.74 -4.18
N LEU A 283 -10.52 -9.76 -4.97
CA LEU A 283 -11.09 -9.57 -6.32
C LEU A 283 -12.53 -9.09 -6.25
N SER A 284 -13.31 -9.54 -5.27
CA SER A 284 -14.66 -9.02 -5.01
C SER A 284 -14.61 -7.53 -4.63
N GLU A 285 -13.63 -7.13 -3.80
CA GLU A 285 -13.41 -5.75 -3.41
C GLU A 285 -12.92 -4.89 -4.57
N LEU A 286 -11.96 -5.37 -5.37
CA LEU A 286 -11.49 -4.68 -6.58
C LEU A 286 -12.61 -4.47 -7.60
N LYS A 287 -13.50 -5.45 -7.75
CA LYS A 287 -14.64 -5.33 -8.65
C LYS A 287 -15.56 -4.17 -8.24
N TRP A 288 -15.70 -3.90 -6.94
CA TRP A 288 -16.48 -2.77 -6.43
C TRP A 288 -15.97 -1.43 -7.00
N GLU A 289 -14.66 -1.24 -7.05
CA GLU A 289 -14.04 -0.05 -7.66
C GLU A 289 -14.18 -0.05 -9.18
N LEU A 290 -13.86 -1.16 -9.84
CA LEU A 290 -13.94 -1.28 -11.29
C LEU A 290 -15.36 -1.04 -11.82
N ASP A 291 -16.40 -1.53 -11.12
CA ASP A 291 -17.80 -1.27 -11.47
C ASP A 291 -18.14 0.23 -11.40
N MET A 292 -17.59 0.97 -10.46
CA MET A 292 -17.75 2.41 -10.38
C MET A 292 -16.99 3.12 -11.51
N LEU A 293 -15.75 2.72 -11.79
CA LEU A 293 -14.95 3.28 -12.87
C LEU A 293 -15.63 3.09 -14.23
N LEU A 294 -16.32 1.97 -14.48
CA LEU A 294 -17.15 1.76 -15.68
C LEU A 294 -18.28 2.81 -15.83
N LYS A 295 -18.77 3.37 -14.72
CA LYS A 295 -19.77 4.45 -14.75
C LYS A 295 -19.16 5.80 -15.12
N LEU A 296 -17.83 5.95 -14.96
CA LEU A 296 -17.11 7.15 -15.37
C LEU A 296 -16.73 7.18 -16.86
N GLU A 297 -17.03 6.13 -17.65
CA GLU A 297 -17.04 6.23 -19.10
C GLU A 297 -18.17 7.17 -19.54
N HIS A 298 -17.91 8.08 -20.48
CA HIS A 298 -18.94 9.02 -20.95
C HIS A 298 -20.19 8.30 -21.44
N SER A 299 -21.36 8.93 -21.29
CA SER A 299 -22.67 8.31 -21.52
C SER A 299 -22.88 7.85 -22.96
N ASP A 300 -22.21 8.46 -23.96
CA ASP A 300 -22.22 8.05 -25.34
C ASP A 300 -21.37 6.80 -25.62
N LYS A 301 -20.66 6.29 -24.61
CA LYS A 301 -19.85 5.07 -24.70
C LYS A 301 -18.82 5.08 -25.83
N ASP A 302 -18.23 6.25 -26.10
CA ASP A 302 -17.19 6.41 -27.13
C ASP A 302 -15.81 5.93 -26.67
N GLY A 303 -15.66 5.55 -25.39
CA GLY A 303 -14.45 5.08 -24.77
C GLY A 303 -13.71 6.13 -23.95
N SER A 304 -14.13 7.39 -23.97
CA SER A 304 -13.53 8.44 -23.15
C SER A 304 -14.06 8.43 -21.72
N PHE A 305 -13.23 8.89 -20.78
CA PHE A 305 -13.53 8.88 -19.34
C PHE A 305 -13.54 10.28 -18.75
N TYR A 306 -14.43 10.50 -17.78
CA TYR A 306 -14.36 11.63 -16.87
C TYR A 306 -13.10 11.54 -16.01
N VAL A 307 -12.62 12.68 -15.52
CA VAL A 307 -11.47 12.72 -14.59
C VAL A 307 -11.85 12.26 -13.20
N ALA A 308 -13.05 12.66 -12.75
CA ALA A 308 -13.47 12.43 -11.37
C ALA A 308 -14.98 12.52 -11.17
N ALA A 309 -15.42 11.91 -10.07
CA ALA A 309 -16.64 12.28 -9.34
C ALA A 309 -16.18 12.96 -8.04
N ASN A 310 -16.20 14.29 -7.99
CA ASN A 310 -15.55 15.07 -6.96
C ASN A 310 -16.56 15.76 -6.01
N TYR A 311 -16.23 15.78 -4.72
CA TYR A 311 -17.08 16.36 -3.68
C TYR A 311 -16.82 17.86 -3.51
N LYS A 312 -17.90 18.64 -3.53
CA LYS A 312 -17.86 20.09 -3.30
C LYS A 312 -19.11 20.57 -2.56
N ASP A 313 -18.92 21.29 -1.49
CA ASP A 313 -19.98 21.95 -0.73
C ASP A 313 -21.18 21.02 -0.40
N GLY A 314 -20.91 19.77 -0.04
CA GLY A 314 -21.94 18.80 0.33
C GLY A 314 -22.50 17.98 -0.85
N VAL A 315 -22.00 18.16 -2.07
CA VAL A 315 -22.50 17.48 -3.28
C VAL A 315 -21.37 16.91 -4.11
N ILE A 316 -21.58 15.75 -4.73
CA ILE A 316 -20.67 15.18 -5.72
C ILE A 316 -21.06 15.64 -7.13
N TYR A 317 -20.05 15.94 -7.95
CA TYR A 317 -20.18 16.33 -9.34
C TYR A 317 -19.27 15.51 -10.24
N LEU A 318 -19.71 15.20 -11.44
CA LEU A 318 -18.85 14.68 -12.51
C LEU A 318 -17.99 15.80 -13.11
N GLU A 319 -16.72 15.52 -13.29
CA GLU A 319 -15.76 16.49 -13.84
C GLU A 319 -14.97 15.92 -15.02
N ASP A 320 -14.93 16.69 -16.09
CA ASP A 320 -14.01 16.49 -17.23
C ASP A 320 -12.63 17.09 -16.94
N THR A 321 -12.57 18.03 -16.00
CA THR A 321 -11.34 18.67 -15.48
C THR A 321 -11.51 18.90 -13.99
N LEU A 322 -10.47 18.59 -13.19
CA LEU A 322 -10.53 18.81 -11.74
C LEU A 322 -10.63 20.30 -11.41
N HIS A 323 -11.61 20.62 -10.59
CA HIS A 323 -11.76 21.95 -10.00
C HIS A 323 -11.28 21.89 -8.56
N SER A 324 -10.21 22.63 -8.23
CA SER A 324 -9.68 22.69 -6.87
C SER A 324 -10.74 23.11 -5.86
N THR A 325 -10.77 22.45 -4.71
CA THR A 325 -11.68 22.75 -3.59
C THR A 325 -11.43 24.13 -2.96
N ASP A 326 -10.24 24.73 -3.14
CA ASP A 326 -9.81 25.86 -2.32
C ASP A 326 -9.82 27.22 -3.04
N THR A 327 -9.89 27.29 -4.35
CA THR A 327 -9.91 28.58 -5.05
C THR A 327 -10.61 28.48 -6.39
N TYR A 328 -11.81 28.98 -6.45
CA TYR A 328 -12.62 29.04 -7.64
C TYR A 328 -12.15 30.08 -8.65
N GLN A 329 -11.81 29.64 -9.83
CA GLN A 329 -12.17 30.29 -11.09
C GLN A 329 -12.40 29.19 -12.11
N SER A 330 -13.66 28.96 -12.45
CA SER A 330 -14.06 28.07 -13.52
C SER A 330 -13.54 28.63 -14.84
N ASP A 331 -12.63 27.92 -15.50
CA ASP A 331 -12.43 28.15 -16.93
C ASP A 331 -13.54 27.39 -17.68
N ASP A 332 -14.67 28.05 -17.87
CA ASP A 332 -15.80 27.53 -18.62
C ASP A 332 -15.47 27.26 -20.11
N SER A 333 -14.26 27.57 -20.56
CA SER A 333 -13.82 27.31 -21.94
C SER A 333 -13.51 25.84 -22.24
N ALA A 334 -13.44 25.00 -21.17
CA ALA A 334 -13.12 23.57 -21.26
C ALA A 334 -14.36 22.65 -21.29
N LYS A 335 -15.54 23.18 -21.52
CA LYS A 335 -16.84 22.48 -21.33
C LYS A 335 -17.04 21.17 -22.10
N ASP A 336 -16.28 20.95 -23.16
CA ASP A 336 -16.44 19.79 -24.05
C ASP A 336 -15.13 19.00 -24.24
N LEU A 337 -14.14 19.24 -23.40
CA LEU A 337 -12.83 18.57 -23.52
C LEU A 337 -12.80 17.34 -22.59
N ARG A 338 -12.54 16.17 -23.19
CA ARG A 338 -12.46 14.89 -22.50
C ARG A 338 -11.01 14.56 -22.15
N SER A 339 -10.80 13.95 -20.98
CA SER A 339 -9.45 13.66 -20.49
C SER A 339 -8.79 12.54 -21.27
N HIS A 340 -7.63 12.83 -21.88
CA HIS A 340 -6.79 11.82 -22.50
C HIS A 340 -6.07 10.97 -21.44
N LEU A 341 -5.66 11.58 -20.32
CA LEU A 341 -4.95 10.88 -19.25
C LEU A 341 -5.85 9.82 -18.61
N ALA A 342 -6.99 10.23 -18.01
CA ALA A 342 -7.92 9.29 -17.39
C ALA A 342 -8.38 8.19 -18.37
N THR A 343 -8.47 8.49 -19.67
CA THR A 343 -8.82 7.50 -20.69
C THR A 343 -7.68 6.53 -20.97
N ALA A 344 -6.42 6.97 -20.97
CA ALA A 344 -5.28 6.09 -21.13
C ALA A 344 -5.14 5.16 -19.91
N ASP A 345 -5.30 5.70 -18.68
CA ASP A 345 -5.27 4.94 -17.45
C ASP A 345 -6.37 3.87 -17.42
N ALA A 346 -7.60 4.25 -17.81
CA ALA A 346 -8.71 3.31 -17.92
C ALA A 346 -8.41 2.18 -18.93
N ALA A 347 -7.80 2.51 -20.09
CA ALA A 347 -7.39 1.50 -21.07
C ALA A 347 -6.38 0.49 -20.46
N ALA A 348 -5.45 0.97 -19.64
CA ALA A 348 -4.44 0.13 -19.02
C ALA A 348 -5.05 -0.84 -18.00
N ILE A 349 -5.81 -0.30 -17.02
CA ILE A 349 -6.32 -1.11 -15.91
C ILE A 349 -7.41 -2.10 -16.33
N PHE A 350 -8.31 -1.70 -17.26
CA PHE A 350 -9.32 -2.62 -17.75
C PHE A 350 -8.72 -3.75 -18.60
N ALA A 351 -7.61 -3.48 -19.32
CA ALA A 351 -6.86 -4.54 -19.99
C ALA A 351 -6.23 -5.53 -18.99
N HIS A 352 -5.67 -5.05 -17.88
CA HIS A 352 -5.12 -5.91 -16.84
C HIS A 352 -6.24 -6.64 -16.08
N ALA A 353 -7.32 -5.96 -15.73
CA ALA A 353 -8.47 -6.58 -15.10
C ALA A 353 -9.02 -7.77 -15.92
N TYR A 354 -9.09 -7.63 -17.25
CA TYR A 354 -9.44 -8.77 -18.12
C TYR A 354 -8.56 -9.97 -17.86
N LEU A 355 -7.24 -9.79 -17.76
CA LEU A 355 -6.30 -10.91 -17.58
C LEU A 355 -6.51 -11.65 -16.27
N VAL A 356 -6.81 -10.95 -15.20
CA VAL A 356 -7.02 -11.54 -13.87
C VAL A 356 -8.43 -12.14 -13.74
N TYR A 357 -9.46 -11.37 -14.07
CA TYR A 357 -10.84 -11.83 -13.85
C TYR A 357 -11.30 -12.95 -14.78
N ARG A 358 -10.71 -13.11 -15.95
CA ARG A 358 -11.05 -14.21 -16.87
C ARG A 358 -10.75 -15.59 -16.31
N GLU A 359 -9.83 -15.68 -15.35
CA GLU A 359 -9.50 -16.94 -14.68
C GLU A 359 -10.52 -17.32 -13.62
N ILE A 360 -11.45 -16.44 -13.27
CA ILE A 360 -12.52 -16.67 -12.31
C ILE A 360 -13.84 -16.90 -13.04
N PRO A 361 -14.39 -18.14 -13.07
CA PRO A 361 -15.57 -18.46 -13.84
C PRO A 361 -16.80 -17.57 -13.56
N ALA A 362 -16.99 -17.16 -12.31
CA ALA A 362 -18.06 -16.26 -11.90
C ALA A 362 -17.97 -14.86 -12.51
N TYR A 363 -16.79 -14.46 -12.97
CA TYR A 363 -16.51 -13.12 -13.51
C TYR A 363 -16.18 -13.11 -15.01
N ALA A 364 -16.46 -14.18 -15.75
CA ALA A 364 -16.14 -14.25 -17.18
C ALA A 364 -16.78 -13.13 -18.00
N ASP A 365 -18.09 -12.85 -17.82
CA ASP A 365 -18.77 -11.74 -18.50
C ASP A 365 -18.23 -10.36 -18.11
N PHE A 366 -17.79 -10.22 -16.86
CA PHE A 366 -17.16 -9.00 -16.39
C PHE A 366 -15.78 -8.81 -17.02
N ALA A 367 -15.00 -9.86 -17.15
CA ALA A 367 -13.71 -9.82 -17.83
C ALA A 367 -13.86 -9.36 -19.31
N ASP A 368 -14.85 -9.93 -20.03
CA ASP A 368 -15.14 -9.49 -21.41
C ASP A 368 -15.51 -8.00 -21.47
N THR A 369 -16.32 -7.53 -20.51
CA THR A 369 -16.66 -6.09 -20.39
C THR A 369 -15.40 -5.24 -20.18
N CYS A 370 -14.47 -5.68 -19.36
CA CYS A 370 -13.19 -5.00 -19.13
C CYS A 370 -12.38 -4.89 -20.42
N LEU A 371 -12.21 -5.98 -21.18
CA LEU A 371 -11.47 -5.95 -22.44
C LEU A 371 -12.13 -5.03 -23.47
N GLU A 372 -13.45 -5.11 -23.63
CA GLU A 372 -14.18 -4.23 -24.56
C GLU A 372 -14.00 -2.76 -24.19
N THR A 373 -14.05 -2.43 -22.90
CA THR A 373 -13.85 -1.07 -22.39
C THR A 373 -12.43 -0.58 -22.66
N ALA A 374 -11.42 -1.41 -22.37
CA ALA A 374 -10.02 -1.10 -22.67
C ALA A 374 -9.78 -0.81 -24.15
N LEU A 375 -10.38 -1.61 -25.04
CA LEU A 375 -10.28 -1.45 -26.48
C LEU A 375 -10.96 -0.14 -26.95
N ARG A 376 -12.13 0.21 -26.41
CA ARG A 376 -12.80 1.49 -26.74
C ARG A 376 -11.97 2.67 -26.28
N ALA A 377 -11.45 2.62 -25.05
CA ALA A 377 -10.61 3.68 -24.47
C ALA A 377 -9.34 3.91 -25.29
N TRP A 378 -8.65 2.83 -25.68
CA TRP A 378 -7.48 2.90 -26.55
C TRP A 378 -7.80 3.53 -27.92
N ASN A 379 -8.89 3.09 -28.56
CA ASN A 379 -9.28 3.61 -29.86
C ASN A 379 -9.59 5.10 -29.78
N TRP A 380 -10.26 5.54 -28.70
CA TRP A 380 -10.58 6.94 -28.51
C TRP A 380 -9.33 7.79 -28.30
N VAL A 381 -8.43 7.35 -27.39
CA VAL A 381 -7.24 8.12 -26.99
C VAL A 381 -6.18 8.21 -28.08
N THR A 382 -6.15 7.24 -29.00
CA THR A 382 -5.20 7.21 -30.12
C THR A 382 -5.76 7.83 -31.40
N ASP A 383 -7.05 8.13 -31.47
CA ASP A 383 -7.64 8.81 -32.61
C ASP A 383 -7.17 10.28 -32.69
N PRO A 384 -6.44 10.68 -33.74
CA PRO A 384 -5.93 12.04 -33.89
C PRO A 384 -7.04 13.09 -34.12
N SER A 385 -8.26 12.67 -34.40
CA SER A 385 -9.40 13.58 -34.57
C SER A 385 -10.00 14.04 -33.23
N ASN A 386 -9.74 13.32 -32.15
CA ASN A 386 -10.21 13.70 -30.84
C ASN A 386 -9.36 14.85 -30.28
N PRO A 387 -9.98 15.88 -29.70
CA PRO A 387 -9.25 17.00 -29.15
C PRO A 387 -8.45 16.57 -27.91
N LYS A 388 -7.16 16.90 -27.90
CA LYS A 388 -6.29 16.58 -26.77
C LYS A 388 -6.53 17.57 -25.64
N HIS A 389 -6.96 17.07 -24.51
CA HIS A 389 -7.07 17.83 -23.27
C HIS A 389 -6.15 17.26 -22.21
N MET A 390 -5.14 18.04 -21.86
CA MET A 390 -4.04 17.62 -20.96
C MET A 390 -4.13 18.26 -19.56
N SER A 391 -5.17 19.03 -19.27
CA SER A 391 -5.32 19.71 -17.99
C SER A 391 -6.33 18.99 -17.12
N ILE A 392 -5.96 18.68 -15.87
CA ILE A 392 -6.86 18.22 -14.83
C ILE A 392 -7.01 19.27 -13.72
N GLY A 393 -6.75 20.54 -13.97
CA GLY A 393 -6.81 21.56 -12.92
C GLY A 393 -7.35 22.89 -13.37
N ALA A 394 -7.98 23.63 -12.44
CA ALA A 394 -8.37 25.02 -12.63
C ALA A 394 -7.14 25.93 -12.69
N ALA A 395 -7.29 27.03 -13.41
CA ALA A 395 -6.26 27.96 -13.88
C ALA A 395 -5.25 28.53 -12.87
N ASN A 396 -5.31 28.23 -11.59
CA ASN A 396 -4.42 28.76 -10.56
C ASN A 396 -3.64 27.74 -9.72
N ARG A 397 -3.88 26.44 -9.91
CA ARG A 397 -3.01 25.36 -9.44
C ARG A 397 -2.90 24.37 -10.59
N THR A 398 -1.86 24.52 -11.34
CA THR A 398 -1.53 23.73 -12.52
C THR A 398 -1.18 22.30 -12.11
N TYR A 399 -2.16 21.45 -11.98
CA TYR A 399 -1.99 20.05 -12.34
C TYR A 399 -2.24 19.97 -13.87
N THR A 400 -1.37 20.61 -14.62
CA THR A 400 -1.28 20.38 -16.05
C THR A 400 -0.42 19.16 -16.25
N PHE A 401 -1.02 18.05 -16.67
CA PHE A 401 -0.23 16.95 -17.21
C PHE A 401 0.43 17.43 -18.48
N THR A 402 1.70 17.11 -18.59
CA THR A 402 2.47 17.39 -19.80
C THR A 402 2.14 16.33 -20.85
N GLN A 403 2.45 16.62 -22.11
CA GLN A 403 2.41 15.59 -23.16
C GLN A 403 3.32 14.41 -22.81
N GLU A 404 4.34 14.64 -22.00
CA GLU A 404 5.29 13.66 -21.53
C GLU A 404 4.63 12.66 -20.57
N GLU A 405 3.88 13.13 -19.58
CA GLU A 405 3.13 12.28 -18.65
C GLU A 405 2.11 11.43 -19.42
N PHE A 406 1.31 12.03 -20.24
CA PHE A 406 0.36 11.30 -21.09
C PHE A 406 1.04 10.20 -21.95
N ASN A 407 2.22 10.47 -22.49
CA ASN A 407 2.92 9.46 -23.29
C ASN A 407 3.39 8.27 -22.45
N ARG A 408 3.65 8.46 -21.15
CA ARG A 408 3.96 7.37 -20.21
C ARG A 408 2.75 6.48 -19.94
N ASP A 409 1.60 7.11 -19.65
CA ASP A 409 0.36 6.38 -19.40
C ASP A 409 -0.11 5.63 -20.66
N LEU A 410 0.04 6.24 -21.81
CA LEU A 410 -0.26 5.57 -23.07
C LEU A 410 0.71 4.41 -23.37
N PHE A 411 1.96 4.47 -22.89
CA PHE A 411 2.92 3.38 -22.98
C PHE A 411 2.53 2.22 -22.05
N TRP A 412 2.07 2.53 -20.84
CA TRP A 412 1.47 1.55 -19.94
C TRP A 412 0.25 0.88 -20.57
N ALA A 413 -0.73 1.67 -21.04
CA ALA A 413 -1.92 1.14 -21.71
C ALA A 413 -1.56 0.22 -22.89
N ALA A 414 -0.56 0.59 -23.70
CA ALA A 414 -0.09 -0.25 -24.81
C ALA A 414 0.49 -1.59 -24.34
N GLY A 415 1.24 -1.58 -23.24
CA GLY A 415 1.79 -2.82 -22.65
C GLY A 415 0.69 -3.76 -22.14
N SER A 416 -0.25 -3.22 -21.34
CA SER A 416 -1.38 -3.97 -20.81
C SER A 416 -2.28 -4.54 -21.91
N LEU A 417 -2.61 -3.72 -22.92
CA LEU A 417 -3.41 -4.17 -24.06
C LEU A 417 -2.68 -5.16 -24.97
N TYR A 418 -1.37 -5.02 -25.18
CA TYR A 418 -0.59 -6.03 -25.88
C TYR A 418 -0.78 -7.41 -25.25
N ARG A 419 -0.63 -7.48 -23.93
CA ARG A 419 -0.77 -8.73 -23.18
C ARG A 419 -2.22 -9.25 -23.19
N ALA A 420 -3.21 -8.41 -22.94
CA ALA A 420 -4.61 -8.77 -22.91
C ALA A 420 -5.12 -9.26 -24.28
N VAL A 421 -4.83 -8.51 -25.34
CA VAL A 421 -5.25 -8.87 -26.70
C VAL A 421 -4.52 -10.11 -27.21
N LYS A 422 -3.23 -10.29 -26.89
CA LYS A 422 -2.49 -11.52 -27.17
C LYS A 422 -3.15 -12.74 -26.53
N THR A 423 -3.53 -12.61 -25.27
CA THR A 423 -4.22 -13.66 -24.51
C THR A 423 -5.59 -13.96 -25.11
N ALA A 424 -6.33 -12.94 -25.60
CA ALA A 424 -7.59 -13.11 -26.30
C ALA A 424 -7.44 -13.64 -27.74
N GLY A 425 -6.22 -13.79 -28.26
CA GLY A 425 -5.96 -14.25 -29.64
C GLY A 425 -6.24 -13.19 -30.72
N GLY A 426 -6.24 -11.91 -30.36
CA GLY A 426 -6.47 -10.78 -31.26
C GLY A 426 -5.20 -10.24 -31.95
N ASP A 427 -5.36 -9.16 -32.70
CA ASP A 427 -4.27 -8.46 -33.39
C ASP A 427 -3.53 -7.52 -32.42
N VAL A 428 -2.31 -7.85 -32.05
CA VAL A 428 -1.47 -7.06 -31.14
C VAL A 428 -0.68 -5.94 -31.83
N SER A 429 -0.70 -5.88 -33.16
CA SER A 429 0.13 -4.96 -33.95
C SER A 429 -0.04 -3.48 -33.57
N PRO A 430 -1.23 -2.96 -33.26
CA PRO A 430 -1.38 -1.55 -32.88
C PRO A 430 -0.58 -1.19 -31.64
N TYR A 431 -0.60 -2.05 -30.63
CA TYR A 431 0.05 -1.87 -29.33
C TYR A 431 1.56 -2.05 -29.44
N GLU A 432 2.01 -3.15 -30.07
CA GLU A 432 3.41 -3.42 -30.25
C GLU A 432 4.12 -2.34 -31.07
N ASN A 433 3.49 -1.85 -32.15
CA ASN A 433 4.03 -0.76 -32.94
C ASN A 433 4.21 0.53 -32.10
N TYR A 434 3.25 0.84 -31.23
CA TYR A 434 3.37 1.98 -30.34
C TYR A 434 4.52 1.80 -29.35
N LEU A 435 4.62 0.64 -28.69
CA LEU A 435 5.68 0.30 -27.77
C LEU A 435 7.06 0.41 -28.44
N LEU A 436 7.25 -0.20 -29.59
CA LEU A 436 8.51 -0.18 -30.35
C LEU A 436 8.92 1.23 -30.81
N ALA A 437 7.96 2.06 -31.16
CA ALA A 437 8.23 3.45 -31.55
C ALA A 437 8.65 4.33 -30.37
N ASN A 438 8.26 3.99 -29.13
CA ASN A 438 8.43 4.85 -27.96
C ASN A 438 9.38 4.31 -26.89
N CYS A 439 9.73 3.01 -26.88
CA CYS A 439 10.50 2.37 -25.80
C CYS A 439 11.88 3.02 -25.52
N ASN A 440 12.47 3.72 -26.48
CA ASN A 440 13.75 4.39 -26.33
C ASN A 440 13.64 5.92 -26.22
N THR A 441 12.45 6.49 -26.10
CA THR A 441 12.29 7.94 -25.90
C THR A 441 12.75 8.31 -24.50
N ASP A 442 13.22 9.56 -24.33
CA ASP A 442 13.64 10.06 -23.00
C ASP A 442 12.50 9.99 -22.00
N THR A 443 11.28 10.27 -22.44
CA THR A 443 10.05 10.18 -21.63
C THR A 443 9.84 8.81 -21.04
N VAL A 444 9.83 7.77 -21.87
CA VAL A 444 9.61 6.39 -21.44
C VAL A 444 10.80 5.90 -20.59
N GLN A 445 12.03 6.19 -21.00
CA GLN A 445 13.24 5.81 -20.28
C GLN A 445 13.46 6.56 -18.95
N ASN A 446 12.64 7.58 -18.67
CA ASN A 446 12.74 8.35 -17.43
C ASN A 446 12.42 7.51 -16.18
N CYS A 447 11.63 6.44 -16.31
CA CYS A 447 11.38 5.48 -15.22
C CYS A 447 12.67 4.83 -14.67
N PHE A 448 13.73 4.73 -15.47
CA PHE A 448 15.04 4.21 -15.05
C PHE A 448 16.05 5.31 -14.66
N LYS A 449 15.66 6.58 -14.72
CA LYS A 449 16.51 7.71 -14.35
C LYS A 449 16.13 8.30 -13.00
N ASN A 450 14.86 8.28 -12.66
CA ASN A 450 14.32 8.83 -11.43
C ASN A 450 14.03 7.73 -10.42
N ILE A 451 14.51 7.96 -9.21
CA ILE A 451 14.36 7.03 -8.09
C ILE A 451 13.04 7.28 -7.34
N SER A 452 12.47 8.47 -7.50
CA SER A 452 11.19 8.81 -6.86
C SER A 452 10.06 8.59 -7.85
N LEU A 453 9.22 7.64 -7.56
CA LEU A 453 7.95 7.39 -8.23
C LEU A 453 6.85 8.33 -7.74
N SER A 454 7.23 9.40 -6.98
CA SER A 454 6.29 10.32 -6.37
C SER A 454 5.45 11.07 -7.40
N TYR A 455 4.20 11.23 -7.08
CA TYR A 455 3.17 12.16 -7.57
C TYR A 455 2.99 12.34 -9.09
N ASN A 456 4.00 12.14 -9.88
CA ASN A 456 4.02 12.39 -11.31
C ASN A 456 4.32 11.12 -12.10
N HIS A 457 3.88 9.96 -11.62
CA HIS A 457 3.72 8.77 -12.42
C HIS A 457 4.94 8.37 -13.30
N ALA A 458 6.17 8.45 -12.80
CA ALA A 458 7.31 7.90 -13.54
C ALA A 458 7.24 6.36 -13.67
N GLY A 459 6.39 5.73 -12.84
CA GLY A 459 6.18 4.29 -12.81
C GLY A 459 5.39 3.72 -14.00
N GLU A 460 4.51 4.48 -14.66
CA GLU A 460 3.65 3.95 -15.72
C GLU A 460 4.46 3.41 -16.91
N SER A 461 5.53 4.09 -17.30
CA SER A 461 6.39 3.54 -18.35
C SER A 461 7.01 2.21 -17.97
N PHE A 462 7.36 2.02 -16.69
CA PHE A 462 7.86 0.75 -16.19
C PHE A 462 6.79 -0.34 -16.27
N LEU A 463 5.54 -0.04 -15.91
CA LEU A 463 4.42 -0.96 -16.03
C LEU A 463 4.18 -1.38 -17.49
N GLY A 464 4.34 -0.46 -18.43
CA GLY A 464 4.28 -0.78 -19.87
C GLY A 464 5.34 -1.80 -20.30
N PHE A 465 6.57 -1.70 -19.79
CA PHE A 465 7.59 -2.72 -19.99
C PHE A 465 7.22 -4.02 -19.29
N PHE A 466 6.75 -3.95 -18.03
CA PHE A 466 6.37 -5.14 -17.27
C PHE A 466 5.32 -5.95 -18.04
N HIS A 467 4.20 -5.37 -18.39
CA HIS A 467 3.13 -6.08 -19.10
C HIS A 467 3.57 -6.65 -20.45
N TYR A 468 4.41 -5.94 -21.18
CA TYR A 468 4.91 -6.47 -22.47
C TYR A 468 5.85 -7.65 -22.29
N LEU A 469 6.72 -7.62 -21.28
CA LEU A 469 7.78 -8.61 -21.09
C LEU A 469 7.36 -9.81 -20.23
N TYR A 470 6.45 -9.58 -19.26
CA TYR A 470 6.02 -10.65 -18.34
C TYR A 470 5.36 -11.81 -19.09
N GLN A 471 5.87 -13.00 -18.89
CA GLN A 471 5.42 -14.24 -19.56
C GLN A 471 5.44 -14.17 -21.11
N ASN A 472 6.21 -13.27 -21.68
CA ASN A 472 6.38 -13.17 -23.14
C ASN A 472 7.57 -14.00 -23.59
N GLU A 473 7.31 -15.20 -24.14
CA GLU A 473 8.37 -16.14 -24.58
C GLU A 473 9.19 -15.60 -25.75
N GLN A 474 8.67 -14.67 -26.54
CA GLN A 474 9.32 -14.15 -27.76
C GLN A 474 9.22 -12.62 -27.83
N PRO A 475 9.78 -11.89 -26.83
CA PRO A 475 9.74 -10.45 -26.86
C PRO A 475 10.59 -9.88 -27.99
N ASN A 476 10.18 -8.73 -28.52
CA ASN A 476 10.98 -8.03 -29.52
C ASN A 476 12.31 -7.56 -28.91
N ALA A 477 13.40 -7.76 -29.61
CA ALA A 477 14.75 -7.43 -29.16
C ALA A 477 14.91 -5.93 -28.79
N ALA A 478 14.18 -5.03 -29.43
CA ALA A 478 14.22 -3.60 -29.09
C ALA A 478 13.62 -3.32 -27.72
N MET A 479 12.52 -3.99 -27.33
CA MET A 479 11.91 -3.87 -26.01
C MET A 479 12.83 -4.42 -24.93
N THR A 480 13.40 -5.61 -25.14
CA THR A 480 14.37 -6.21 -24.20
C THR A 480 15.60 -5.32 -24.03
N ALA A 481 16.13 -4.76 -25.12
CA ALA A 481 17.27 -3.85 -25.07
C ALA A 481 16.93 -2.55 -24.33
N ALA A 482 15.74 -1.98 -24.54
CA ALA A 482 15.29 -0.79 -23.84
C ALA A 482 15.09 -1.04 -22.32
N PHE A 483 14.57 -2.21 -21.96
CA PHE A 483 14.41 -2.61 -20.55
C PHE A 483 15.75 -2.89 -19.86
N SER A 484 16.82 -3.17 -20.57
CA SER A 484 18.15 -3.44 -19.98
C SER A 484 18.68 -2.28 -19.11
N ASN A 485 18.14 -1.06 -19.26
CA ASN A 485 18.41 0.08 -18.39
C ASN A 485 17.92 -0.11 -16.96
N PHE A 486 17.04 -1.07 -16.71
CA PHE A 486 16.64 -1.47 -15.35
C PHE A 486 17.83 -2.01 -14.53
N THR A 487 18.74 -2.77 -15.13
CA THR A 487 19.88 -3.36 -14.39
C THR A 487 20.78 -2.31 -13.73
N PRO A 488 21.29 -1.28 -14.42
CA PRO A 488 22.05 -0.22 -13.76
C PRO A 488 21.20 0.58 -12.78
N TRP A 489 19.91 0.80 -13.05
CA TRP A 489 18.99 1.44 -12.12
C TRP A 489 18.86 0.61 -10.83
N ARG A 490 18.57 -0.71 -10.92
CA ARG A 490 18.51 -1.63 -9.78
C ARG A 490 19.81 -1.60 -8.97
N THR A 491 20.96 -1.69 -9.63
CA THR A 491 22.26 -1.63 -8.95
C THR A 491 22.45 -0.32 -8.18
N ASN A 492 22.05 0.80 -8.77
CA ASN A 492 22.11 2.10 -8.13
C ASN A 492 21.17 2.16 -6.93
N MET A 493 19.93 1.66 -7.07
CA MET A 493 18.94 1.64 -6.00
C MET A 493 19.42 0.83 -4.79
N LEU A 494 19.95 -0.36 -5.01
CA LEU A 494 20.48 -1.23 -3.95
C LEU A 494 21.70 -0.64 -3.22
N GLN A 495 22.36 0.37 -3.81
CA GLN A 495 23.45 1.12 -3.16
C GLN A 495 22.92 2.29 -2.28
N HIS A 496 21.70 2.75 -2.51
CA HIS A 496 21.06 3.78 -1.69
C HIS A 496 20.42 3.12 -0.47
N ASN A 497 21.28 2.83 0.51
CA ASN A 497 20.87 2.14 1.73
C ASN A 497 20.70 3.15 2.87
N ASN A 498 19.58 3.90 2.82
CA ASN A 498 19.19 4.79 3.89
C ASN A 498 18.31 4.03 4.86
N TRP A 499 18.78 3.83 6.07
CA TRP A 499 18.06 3.07 7.09
C TRP A 499 17.69 1.64 6.65
N GLY A 500 18.57 1.00 5.85
CA GLY A 500 18.33 -0.33 5.26
C GLY A 500 17.44 -0.32 4.01
N MET A 501 16.74 0.77 3.73
CA MET A 501 15.83 0.87 2.59
C MET A 501 16.51 1.37 1.31
N VAL A 502 15.95 0.97 0.18
CA VAL A 502 16.25 1.55 -1.13
C VAL A 502 15.44 2.82 -1.37
N PHE A 503 15.79 3.86 -0.66
CA PHE A 503 15.07 5.11 -0.68
C PHE A 503 16.03 6.31 -0.68
N PRO A 504 15.90 7.28 -1.60
CA PRO A 504 16.83 8.41 -1.68
C PRO A 504 16.59 9.39 -0.53
N ASN A 505 17.65 10.00 0.00
CA ASN A 505 17.59 11.00 1.09
C ASN A 505 16.63 12.16 0.79
N TRP A 506 16.45 12.53 -0.48
CA TRP A 506 15.55 13.61 -0.89
C TRP A 506 14.10 13.17 -1.10
N GLY A 507 13.78 11.88 -0.88
CA GLY A 507 12.46 11.30 -1.14
C GLY A 507 11.41 11.56 -0.06
N TYR A 508 11.77 12.21 1.04
CA TYR A 508 10.86 12.52 2.15
C TYR A 508 9.95 13.72 1.84
N TRP A 509 9.10 13.51 0.84
CA TRP A 509 8.02 14.40 0.45
C TRP A 509 6.68 13.82 0.93
N TRP A 510 5.59 14.50 0.65
CA TRP A 510 4.25 13.98 0.79
C TRP A 510 4.13 12.63 0.06
N GLY A 511 3.65 11.58 0.75
CA GLY A 511 3.60 10.21 0.22
C GLY A 511 4.89 9.40 0.35
N SER A 512 5.76 9.72 1.31
CA SER A 512 7.04 9.01 1.46
C SER A 512 6.87 7.51 1.73
N ASN A 513 5.88 7.08 2.50
CA ASN A 513 5.61 5.66 2.76
C ASN A 513 5.19 4.91 1.49
N ARG A 514 4.34 5.53 0.67
CA ARG A 514 4.02 5.01 -0.66
C ARG A 514 5.28 4.82 -1.50
N ASN A 515 6.16 5.83 -1.53
CA ASN A 515 7.39 5.77 -2.32
C ASN A 515 8.34 4.68 -1.83
N VAL A 516 8.43 4.44 -0.53
CA VAL A 516 9.18 3.31 0.05
C VAL A 516 8.65 1.98 -0.49
N ALA A 517 7.33 1.77 -0.42
CA ALA A 517 6.69 0.56 -0.92
C ALA A 517 6.86 0.40 -2.44
N GLN A 518 6.64 1.45 -3.24
CA GLN A 518 6.74 1.40 -4.70
C GLN A 518 8.16 1.17 -5.22
N ASN A 519 9.17 1.67 -4.52
CA ASN A 519 10.55 1.38 -4.89
C ASN A 519 10.87 -0.12 -4.72
N ALA A 520 10.46 -0.72 -3.61
CA ALA A 520 10.58 -2.16 -3.38
C ALA A 520 9.78 -2.96 -4.41
N MET A 521 8.54 -2.59 -4.68
CA MET A 521 7.69 -3.17 -5.71
C MET A 521 8.37 -3.14 -7.09
N THR A 522 8.92 -1.98 -7.50
CA THR A 522 9.60 -1.85 -8.80
C THR A 522 10.83 -2.77 -8.90
N LEU A 523 11.60 -2.90 -7.80
CA LEU A 523 12.73 -3.83 -7.73
C LEU A 523 12.28 -5.29 -7.90
N LEU A 524 11.22 -5.68 -7.21
CA LEU A 524 10.64 -7.02 -7.30
C LEU A 524 10.12 -7.30 -8.71
N LEU A 525 9.25 -6.47 -9.24
CA LEU A 525 8.67 -6.62 -10.58
C LEU A 525 9.74 -6.70 -11.69
N GLY A 526 10.74 -5.83 -11.62
CA GLY A 526 11.82 -5.83 -12.60
C GLY A 526 12.72 -7.08 -12.49
N SER A 527 12.88 -7.63 -11.28
CA SER A 527 13.61 -8.87 -11.06
C SER A 527 12.82 -10.09 -11.53
N VAL A 528 11.49 -10.07 -11.37
CA VAL A 528 10.60 -11.10 -11.97
C VAL A 528 10.80 -11.18 -13.49
N ILE A 529 10.92 -10.04 -14.16
CA ILE A 529 11.18 -10.00 -15.62
C ILE A 529 12.56 -10.56 -15.98
N LEU A 530 13.59 -10.25 -15.19
CA LEU A 530 14.97 -10.63 -15.53
C LEU A 530 15.32 -12.06 -15.12
N GLU A 531 14.90 -12.47 -13.94
CA GLU A 531 15.32 -13.71 -13.31
C GLU A 531 14.19 -14.74 -13.15
N GLY A 532 12.94 -14.32 -13.24
CA GLY A 532 11.75 -15.11 -12.90
C GLY A 532 11.40 -15.01 -11.42
N GLN A 533 10.14 -15.27 -11.09
CA GLN A 533 9.60 -15.11 -9.73
C GLN A 533 10.33 -15.99 -8.69
N ASP A 534 10.69 -17.21 -9.06
CA ASP A 534 11.38 -18.17 -8.17
C ASP A 534 12.86 -17.87 -7.97
N ASN A 535 13.42 -16.86 -8.66
CA ASN A 535 14.84 -16.57 -8.67
C ASN A 535 15.14 -15.09 -8.33
N ILE A 536 14.30 -14.46 -7.54
CA ILE A 536 14.52 -13.08 -7.06
C ILE A 536 15.87 -13.02 -6.34
N PRO A 537 16.77 -12.08 -6.70
CA PRO A 537 18.05 -11.96 -6.00
C PRO A 537 17.85 -11.60 -4.52
N THR A 538 18.58 -12.26 -3.62
CA THR A 538 18.52 -12.04 -2.17
C THR A 538 18.59 -10.55 -1.79
N ALA A 539 19.47 -9.78 -2.42
CA ALA A 539 19.56 -8.34 -2.14
C ALA A 539 18.28 -7.55 -2.49
N VAL A 540 17.44 -8.07 -3.38
CA VAL A 540 16.14 -7.45 -3.72
C VAL A 540 15.10 -7.85 -2.68
N SER A 541 15.08 -9.13 -2.26
CA SER A 541 14.18 -9.58 -1.18
C SER A 541 14.51 -8.89 0.14
N GLU A 542 15.78 -8.83 0.53
CA GLU A 542 16.22 -8.07 1.72
C GLU A 542 15.82 -6.59 1.67
N ALA A 543 15.88 -5.97 0.49
CA ALA A 543 15.45 -4.58 0.34
C ALA A 543 13.93 -4.41 0.49
N ALA A 544 13.14 -5.41 0.09
CA ALA A 544 11.70 -5.45 0.31
C ALA A 544 11.38 -5.66 1.82
N ASP A 545 12.06 -6.59 2.47
CA ASP A 545 11.92 -6.83 3.92
C ASP A 545 12.24 -5.56 4.73
N HIS A 546 13.34 -4.87 4.43
CA HIS A 546 13.71 -3.62 5.11
C HIS A 546 12.70 -2.48 4.85
N ALA A 547 12.14 -2.39 3.64
CA ALA A 547 11.10 -1.42 3.34
C ALA A 547 9.83 -1.69 4.16
N PHE A 548 9.49 -2.96 4.32
CA PHE A 548 8.37 -3.40 5.12
C PHE A 548 8.60 -3.15 6.63
N ASP A 549 9.77 -3.52 7.15
CA ASP A 549 10.16 -3.26 8.54
C ASP A 549 10.14 -1.77 8.88
N TYR A 550 10.56 -0.91 7.93
CA TYR A 550 10.48 0.53 8.09
C TYR A 550 9.04 1.02 8.31
N LEU A 551 8.08 0.52 7.54
CA LEU A 551 6.67 0.89 7.71
C LEU A 551 6.13 0.48 9.08
N LEU A 552 6.67 -0.58 9.69
CA LEU A 552 6.21 -1.17 10.94
C LEU A 552 7.05 -0.79 12.17
N GLY A 553 7.99 0.17 12.05
CA GLY A 553 8.66 0.76 13.22
C GLY A 553 10.17 0.73 13.22
N ASP A 554 10.85 -0.02 12.34
CA ASP A 554 12.30 0.06 12.19
C ASP A 554 12.69 1.32 11.39
N ASN A 555 12.39 2.49 11.96
CA ASN A 555 12.58 3.80 11.34
C ASN A 555 13.09 4.84 12.37
N PRO A 556 13.54 6.03 11.91
CA PRO A 556 14.14 7.05 12.78
C PRO A 556 13.33 7.47 14.01
N ILE A 557 12.01 7.34 13.98
CA ILE A 557 11.11 7.74 15.07
C ILE A 557 10.55 6.56 15.87
N SER A 558 10.93 5.30 15.53
CA SER A 558 10.40 4.08 16.17
C SER A 558 8.88 4.08 16.20
N PHE A 559 8.25 4.21 15.03
CA PHE A 559 6.82 4.40 14.90
C PHE A 559 6.25 3.56 13.75
N SER A 560 5.24 2.76 14.01
CA SER A 560 4.53 2.03 12.96
C SER A 560 3.57 2.99 12.23
N TYR A 561 3.75 3.13 10.93
CA TYR A 561 2.87 3.94 10.07
C TYR A 561 1.56 3.21 9.71
N VAL A 562 1.31 2.06 10.34
CA VAL A 562 0.10 1.27 10.14
C VAL A 562 -0.75 1.30 11.40
N SER A 563 -2.00 1.75 11.29
CA SER A 563 -2.89 1.87 12.43
C SER A 563 -3.20 0.52 13.09
N GLY A 564 -3.14 0.52 14.42
CA GLY A 564 -3.48 -0.65 15.25
C GLY A 564 -2.43 -1.76 15.28
N TYR A 565 -1.24 -1.53 14.71
CA TYR A 565 -0.12 -2.48 14.66
C TYR A 565 1.17 -1.85 15.19
N GLY A 566 1.63 -2.30 16.35
CA GLY A 566 2.79 -1.80 17.09
C GLY A 566 2.38 -1.07 18.37
N GLU A 567 3.30 -0.99 19.34
CA GLU A 567 3.12 -0.24 20.58
C GLU A 567 3.04 1.28 20.33
N ARG A 568 3.72 1.73 19.28
CA ARG A 568 3.73 3.12 18.82
C ARG A 568 3.28 3.13 17.36
N SER A 569 2.01 3.30 17.15
CA SER A 569 1.39 3.25 15.83
C SER A 569 0.44 4.42 15.61
N VAL A 570 -0.08 4.53 14.40
CA VAL A 570 -1.06 5.57 14.02
C VAL A 570 -2.32 5.46 14.87
N GLU A 571 -2.65 6.55 15.54
CA GLU A 571 -3.89 6.71 16.32
C GLU A 571 -4.79 7.81 15.77
N ASN A 572 -4.22 8.76 14.99
CA ASN A 572 -4.92 9.95 14.52
C ASN A 572 -4.68 10.13 13.01
N ILE A 573 -5.61 9.72 12.16
CA ILE A 573 -5.53 9.95 10.72
C ILE A 573 -6.28 11.21 10.30
N TYR A 574 -5.82 11.86 9.25
CA TYR A 574 -6.63 12.84 8.52
C TYR A 574 -7.61 12.10 7.62
N SER A 575 -8.86 12.07 8.00
CA SER A 575 -9.93 11.45 7.22
C SER A 575 -11.26 12.12 7.53
N LYS A 576 -12.01 12.51 6.51
CA LYS A 576 -13.35 13.07 6.70
C LYS A 576 -14.32 12.06 7.30
N ILE A 577 -14.14 10.79 7.00
CA ILE A 577 -14.98 9.71 7.54
C ILE A 577 -14.73 9.52 9.04
N TYR A 578 -13.46 9.47 9.46
CA TYR A 578 -13.07 9.00 10.79
C TYR A 578 -12.56 10.11 11.73
N SER A 579 -12.30 11.31 11.23
CA SER A 579 -11.81 12.41 12.07
C SER A 579 -12.48 13.76 11.78
N VAL A 580 -12.28 14.35 10.61
CA VAL A 580 -12.61 15.76 10.33
C VAL A 580 -14.11 16.01 10.38
N ASP A 581 -14.91 15.27 9.64
CA ASP A 581 -16.37 15.36 9.60
C ASP A 581 -17.03 14.34 10.53
N ALA A 582 -16.24 13.41 11.07
CA ALA A 582 -16.58 12.41 12.09
C ALA A 582 -17.94 11.72 11.86
N ALA A 583 -18.02 10.89 10.83
CA ALA A 583 -19.21 10.05 10.60
C ALA A 583 -19.44 9.06 11.77
N LEU A 584 -18.39 8.75 12.52
CA LEU A 584 -18.40 7.87 13.69
C LEU A 584 -18.13 8.66 14.98
N THR A 585 -18.86 8.30 16.04
CA THR A 585 -18.67 8.87 17.38
C THR A 585 -18.75 7.72 18.41
N PRO A 586 -17.72 7.51 19.27
CA PRO A 586 -16.48 8.28 19.36
C PRO A 586 -15.54 8.03 18.16
N TYR A 587 -14.61 8.96 17.94
CA TYR A 587 -13.57 8.84 16.94
C TYR A 587 -12.75 7.55 17.11
N GLN A 588 -12.60 6.83 16.04
CA GLN A 588 -11.82 5.58 15.99
C GLN A 588 -11.20 5.43 14.61
N VAL A 589 -10.00 4.86 14.55
CA VAL A 589 -9.32 4.51 13.31
C VAL A 589 -9.40 3.00 13.10
N PRO A 590 -9.90 2.51 11.96
CA PRO A 590 -9.79 1.10 11.64
C PRO A 590 -8.33 0.65 11.61
N LYS A 591 -8.07 -0.61 11.91
CA LYS A 591 -6.74 -1.19 11.77
C LYS A 591 -6.34 -1.33 10.30
N GLY A 592 -5.03 -1.35 10.05
CA GLY A 592 -4.49 -1.59 8.71
C GLY A 592 -4.40 -0.36 7.80
N TYR A 593 -4.71 0.83 8.29
CA TYR A 593 -4.56 2.09 7.54
C TYR A 593 -3.10 2.53 7.51
N VAL A 594 -2.54 2.67 6.32
CA VAL A 594 -1.20 3.21 6.12
C VAL A 594 -1.28 4.69 5.82
N THR A 595 -0.52 5.51 6.56
CA THR A 595 -0.48 6.97 6.38
C THR A 595 0.60 7.41 5.40
N GLU A 596 0.52 8.68 4.95
CA GLU A 596 1.44 9.29 3.97
C GLU A 596 2.91 9.24 4.40
N GLY A 597 3.20 9.26 5.71
CA GLY A 597 4.55 9.14 6.25
C GLY A 597 5.28 10.46 6.44
N THR A 598 6.56 10.35 6.68
CA THR A 598 7.43 11.50 6.97
C THR A 598 7.54 12.46 5.79
N ASN A 599 7.30 13.75 6.04
CA ASN A 599 7.32 14.80 5.03
C ASN A 599 8.19 15.98 5.46
N TYR A 600 9.46 15.95 5.10
CA TYR A 600 10.41 17.01 5.43
C TYR A 600 10.06 18.35 4.77
N HIS A 601 9.56 18.33 3.54
CA HIS A 601 9.31 19.56 2.78
C HIS A 601 8.24 20.44 3.39
N ASN A 602 7.19 19.85 3.92
CA ASN A 602 6.08 20.56 4.56
C ASN A 602 6.33 20.76 6.07
N ASN A 603 7.08 19.85 6.71
CA ASN A 603 7.19 19.75 8.16
C ASN A 603 8.60 20.00 8.72
N ARG A 604 9.41 20.82 8.03
CA ARG A 604 10.76 21.25 8.50
C ARG A 604 10.77 21.89 9.88
N HIS A 605 9.63 22.36 10.34
CA HIS A 605 9.50 22.95 11.68
C HIS A 605 9.53 21.86 12.78
N LEU A 606 9.28 20.60 12.46
CA LEU A 606 9.32 19.48 13.40
C LEU A 606 10.75 18.99 13.66
N SER A 607 11.58 18.94 12.62
CA SER A 607 12.97 18.54 12.71
C SER A 607 13.79 19.04 11.53
N LYS A 608 15.10 19.16 11.72
CA LYS A 608 16.07 19.37 10.64
C LYS A 608 16.45 18.06 9.94
N PHE A 609 16.05 16.92 10.50
CA PHE A 609 16.35 15.60 9.98
C PHE A 609 15.14 15.05 9.22
N ASP A 610 15.36 14.65 7.99
CA ASP A 610 14.30 14.29 7.04
C ASP A 610 13.42 13.16 7.55
N GLY A 611 14.00 12.14 8.19
CA GLY A 611 13.30 10.98 8.72
C GLY A 611 12.53 11.22 10.04
N LYS A 612 12.59 12.44 10.59
CA LYS A 612 11.91 12.81 11.85
C LYS A 612 10.78 13.83 11.67
N CYS A 613 10.43 14.16 10.42
CA CYS A 613 9.40 15.15 10.10
C CYS A 613 8.02 14.51 9.94
N TYR A 614 7.54 13.85 10.99
CA TYR A 614 6.23 13.22 11.07
C TYR A 614 5.45 13.69 12.30
N MET A 615 4.14 13.81 12.16
CA MET A 615 3.23 14.12 13.26
C MET A 615 1.97 13.27 13.12
N ASP A 616 1.67 12.43 14.12
CA ASP A 616 0.40 11.71 14.20
C ASP A 616 -0.71 12.66 14.67
N SER A 617 -1.40 13.27 13.71
CA SER A 617 -2.45 14.27 13.95
C SER A 617 -3.50 14.23 12.86
N ASP A 618 -4.77 14.26 13.27
CA ASP A 618 -5.93 14.33 12.38
C ASP A 618 -6.06 15.66 11.61
N THR A 619 -5.25 16.65 11.93
CA THR A 619 -5.18 17.93 11.22
C THR A 619 -3.98 18.05 10.28
N GLU A 620 -3.05 17.08 10.31
CA GLU A 620 -1.82 17.11 9.51
C GLU A 620 -1.91 16.13 8.34
N TYR A 621 -2.63 16.56 7.29
CA TYR A 621 -2.86 15.71 6.11
C TYR A 621 -1.58 15.36 5.33
N THR A 622 -0.54 16.21 5.42
CA THR A 622 0.70 15.99 4.63
C THR A 622 1.57 14.84 5.14
N THR A 623 1.31 14.33 6.33
CA THR A 623 1.97 13.15 6.91
C THR A 623 1.01 12.05 7.28
N ASN A 624 -0.26 12.40 7.60
CA ASN A 624 -1.17 11.49 8.29
C ASN A 624 -2.47 11.23 7.55
N GLU A 625 -2.59 11.64 6.29
CA GLU A 625 -3.70 11.25 5.43
C GLU A 625 -3.57 9.78 5.02
N ASN A 626 -4.69 9.09 4.87
CA ASN A 626 -4.75 7.78 4.22
C ASN A 626 -5.11 7.97 2.74
N THR A 627 -4.51 7.16 1.87
CA THR A 627 -4.80 7.17 0.44
C THR A 627 -4.96 5.75 -0.09
N ILE A 628 -5.87 5.52 -1.04
CA ILE A 628 -6.07 4.18 -1.62
C ILE A 628 -4.79 3.68 -2.30
N TYR A 629 -4.08 4.55 -3.02
CA TYR A 629 -2.85 4.21 -3.73
C TYR A 629 -1.65 3.95 -2.78
N GLY A 630 -1.57 4.66 -1.65
CA GLY A 630 -0.55 4.40 -0.62
C GLY A 630 -0.78 3.05 0.07
N ASN A 631 -2.03 2.73 0.38
CA ASN A 631 -2.41 1.46 0.98
C ASN A 631 -2.25 0.29 0.00
N ALA A 632 -2.55 0.46 -1.29
CA ALA A 632 -2.36 -0.59 -2.30
C ALA A 632 -0.89 -0.95 -2.49
N SER A 633 -0.01 0.05 -2.62
CA SER A 633 1.44 -0.20 -2.74
C SER A 633 2.02 -0.89 -1.50
N ALA A 634 1.57 -0.49 -0.30
CA ALA A 634 1.97 -1.15 0.95
C ALA A 634 1.42 -2.58 1.05
N LEU A 635 0.19 -2.82 0.58
CA LEU A 635 -0.41 -4.15 0.53
C LEU A 635 0.34 -5.07 -0.45
N PHE A 636 0.72 -4.57 -1.63
CA PHE A 636 1.58 -5.31 -2.56
C PHE A 636 2.89 -5.74 -1.89
N LEU A 637 3.56 -4.80 -1.21
CA LEU A 637 4.80 -5.08 -0.49
C LEU A 637 4.59 -6.14 0.60
N THR A 638 3.50 -6.03 1.36
CA THR A 638 3.15 -7.01 2.41
C THR A 638 2.91 -8.41 1.82
N ALA A 639 2.16 -8.50 0.73
CA ALA A 639 1.92 -9.76 0.02
C ALA A 639 3.22 -10.40 -0.48
N ALA A 640 4.12 -9.58 -1.05
CA ALA A 640 5.41 -10.05 -1.54
C ALA A 640 6.32 -10.58 -0.41
N VAL A 641 6.35 -9.88 0.73
CA VAL A 641 7.13 -10.30 1.91
C VAL A 641 6.56 -11.59 2.48
N ILE A 642 5.25 -11.71 2.65
CA ILE A 642 4.60 -12.95 3.11
C ILE A 642 4.94 -14.09 2.17
N ALA A 643 4.72 -13.94 0.86
CA ALA A 643 5.00 -14.98 -0.12
C ALA A 643 6.48 -15.40 -0.16
N GLY A 644 7.41 -14.47 0.11
CA GLY A 644 8.84 -14.75 0.15
C GLY A 644 9.31 -15.56 1.35
N HIS A 645 8.52 -15.59 2.44
CA HIS A 645 8.86 -16.25 3.70
C HIS A 645 7.90 -17.36 4.12
N THR A 646 6.76 -17.51 3.45
CA THR A 646 5.85 -18.63 3.71
C THR A 646 6.56 -19.93 3.36
N GLU A 647 6.89 -20.74 4.37
CA GLU A 647 7.22 -22.13 4.09
C GLU A 647 5.94 -22.80 3.54
N PRO A 648 6.06 -23.69 2.56
CA PRO A 648 4.91 -24.53 2.25
C PRO A 648 4.47 -25.15 3.58
N ASP A 649 3.18 -25.04 3.88
CA ASP A 649 2.61 -25.71 5.03
C ASP A 649 3.25 -27.10 5.10
N PRO A 650 3.81 -27.52 6.26
CA PRO A 650 4.32 -28.86 6.36
C PRO A 650 3.20 -29.73 5.86
N GLU A 651 3.48 -30.52 4.80
CA GLU A 651 2.50 -31.46 4.25
C GLU A 651 1.81 -32.05 5.49
N PRO A 652 0.51 -31.90 5.66
CA PRO A 652 -0.15 -32.33 6.89
C PRO A 652 0.35 -33.74 7.10
N ASP A 653 0.94 -34.04 8.28
CA ASP A 653 1.42 -35.39 8.57
C ASP A 653 0.32 -36.32 8.12
N THR A 654 0.49 -36.92 6.94
CA THR A 654 -0.58 -37.70 6.31
C THR A 654 -0.88 -38.82 7.28
N VAL A 655 -1.91 -38.62 8.05
CA VAL A 655 -2.38 -39.64 8.98
C VAL A 655 -2.85 -40.80 8.11
N GLN A 656 -2.07 -41.85 8.08
CA GLN A 656 -2.42 -43.00 7.26
C GLN A 656 -3.87 -43.40 7.48
N GLY A 657 -4.68 -43.33 6.45
CA GLY A 657 -6.13 -43.64 6.49
C GLY A 657 -7.04 -42.42 6.60
N ASP A 658 -6.54 -41.24 6.85
CA ASP A 658 -7.32 -39.98 6.91
C ASP A 658 -7.63 -39.45 5.50
N VAL A 659 -8.58 -40.10 4.84
CA VAL A 659 -8.96 -39.76 3.45
C VAL A 659 -9.86 -38.53 3.34
N ASN A 660 -10.35 -38.02 4.47
CA ASN A 660 -11.15 -36.80 4.54
C ASN A 660 -10.32 -35.56 4.90
N ALA A 661 -9.04 -35.79 5.29
CA ALA A 661 -8.07 -34.75 5.69
C ALA A 661 -8.54 -33.89 6.89
N ASP A 662 -9.22 -34.51 7.89
CA ASP A 662 -9.63 -33.83 9.11
C ASP A 662 -8.62 -33.93 10.27
N GLY A 663 -7.48 -34.61 10.02
CA GLY A 663 -6.38 -34.79 10.98
C GLY A 663 -6.54 -36.04 11.86
N ALA A 664 -7.55 -36.90 11.62
CA ALA A 664 -7.78 -38.09 12.41
C ALA A 664 -8.20 -39.29 11.55
N PHE A 665 -7.62 -40.46 11.76
CA PHE A 665 -8.12 -41.69 11.13
C PHE A 665 -9.26 -42.30 11.97
N ASP A 666 -10.49 -42.23 11.43
CA ASP A 666 -11.67 -42.75 12.13
C ASP A 666 -12.69 -43.45 11.18
N LEU A 667 -13.91 -43.64 11.67
CA LEU A 667 -14.96 -44.29 10.90
C LEU A 667 -15.44 -43.46 9.68
N ALA A 668 -15.28 -42.12 9.73
CA ALA A 668 -15.69 -41.26 8.63
C ALA A 668 -14.85 -41.53 7.37
N ASP A 669 -13.56 -41.79 7.54
CA ASP A 669 -12.63 -42.11 6.46
C ASP A 669 -12.95 -43.42 5.78
N VAL A 670 -13.20 -44.45 6.59
CA VAL A 670 -13.60 -45.76 6.07
C VAL A 670 -14.92 -45.68 5.28
N VAL A 671 -15.82 -44.81 5.70
CA VAL A 671 -17.11 -44.58 5.00
C VAL A 671 -16.86 -43.75 3.73
N MET A 672 -15.95 -42.79 3.75
CA MET A 672 -15.59 -41.97 2.59
C MET A 672 -14.94 -42.84 1.52
N LEU A 673 -13.91 -43.63 1.86
CA LEU A 673 -13.27 -44.57 0.94
C LEU A 673 -14.27 -45.60 0.36
N GLN A 674 -15.19 -46.10 1.19
CA GLN A 674 -16.24 -47.05 0.72
C GLN A 674 -17.18 -46.38 -0.29
N LYS A 675 -17.56 -45.12 -0.09
CA LYS A 675 -18.38 -44.35 -1.04
C LYS A 675 -17.63 -44.13 -2.36
N TRP A 676 -16.34 -43.74 -2.28
CA TRP A 676 -15.52 -43.53 -3.47
C TRP A 676 -15.41 -44.81 -4.31
N LEU A 677 -15.14 -45.98 -3.70
CA LEU A 677 -15.01 -47.25 -4.38
C LEU A 677 -16.30 -47.69 -5.15
N ILE A 678 -17.46 -47.18 -4.77
CA ILE A 678 -18.73 -47.41 -5.47
C ILE A 678 -19.16 -46.21 -6.33
N CYS A 679 -18.24 -45.26 -6.59
CA CYS A 679 -18.49 -44.03 -7.34
C CYS A 679 -19.62 -43.14 -6.77
N ALA A 680 -19.78 -43.12 -5.44
CA ALA A 680 -20.82 -42.38 -4.72
C ALA A 680 -20.24 -41.20 -3.88
N GLY A 681 -19.02 -40.77 -4.12
CA GLY A 681 -18.34 -39.67 -3.44
C GLY A 681 -16.90 -39.51 -3.90
N ASP A 682 -16.25 -38.45 -3.46
CA ASP A 682 -14.86 -38.11 -3.76
C ASP A 682 -13.99 -38.38 -2.52
N LEU A 683 -12.67 -38.48 -2.69
CA LEU A 683 -11.66 -38.49 -1.63
C LEU A 683 -10.99 -37.15 -1.59
N THR A 684 -10.71 -36.63 -0.39
CA THR A 684 -9.93 -35.40 -0.20
C THR A 684 -8.44 -35.72 -0.29
N ASP A 685 -8.01 -36.82 0.35
CA ASP A 685 -6.64 -37.32 0.28
C ASP A 685 -6.68 -38.81 -0.16
N TRP A 686 -6.29 -39.06 -1.39
CA TRP A 686 -6.28 -40.45 -1.91
C TRP A 686 -5.01 -41.20 -1.46
N GLU A 687 -3.90 -40.49 -1.25
CA GLU A 687 -2.61 -41.09 -0.85
C GLU A 687 -2.71 -41.64 0.56
N ALA A 688 -3.39 -40.95 1.48
CA ALA A 688 -3.71 -41.46 2.80
C ALA A 688 -4.56 -42.74 2.76
N GLY A 689 -5.32 -42.92 1.69
CA GLY A 689 -6.19 -44.08 1.47
C GLY A 689 -5.48 -45.35 0.92
N ASP A 690 -4.29 -45.18 0.31
CA ASP A 690 -3.47 -46.29 -0.19
C ASP A 690 -2.72 -46.96 0.98
N TRP A 691 -3.44 -47.83 1.66
CA TRP A 691 -2.97 -48.45 2.90
C TRP A 691 -1.84 -49.45 2.68
N ASN A 692 -1.77 -50.05 1.50
CA ASN A 692 -0.77 -51.06 1.15
C ASN A 692 0.38 -50.52 0.30
N GLU A 693 0.36 -49.21 -0.01
CA GLU A 693 1.40 -48.48 -0.74
C GLU A 693 1.63 -49.06 -2.17
N ASP A 694 0.56 -49.50 -2.84
CA ASP A 694 0.67 -50.05 -4.18
C ASP A 694 0.27 -49.08 -5.32
N GLU A 695 0.12 -47.79 -4.98
CA GLU A 695 -0.31 -46.70 -5.86
C GLU A 695 -1.72 -46.89 -6.47
N GLN A 696 -2.56 -47.71 -5.83
CA GLN A 696 -3.92 -47.93 -6.28
C GLN A 696 -4.88 -48.06 -5.09
N ILE A 697 -5.93 -47.26 -5.11
CA ILE A 697 -7.01 -47.41 -4.14
C ILE A 697 -7.96 -48.55 -4.57
N THR A 698 -8.06 -49.59 -3.74
CA THR A 698 -8.84 -50.78 -4.00
C THR A 698 -9.66 -51.22 -2.78
N VAL A 699 -10.41 -52.30 -2.95
CA VAL A 699 -11.10 -52.94 -1.81
C VAL A 699 -10.13 -53.52 -0.77
N VAL A 700 -8.86 -53.74 -1.17
CA VAL A 700 -7.82 -54.20 -0.25
C VAL A 700 -7.53 -53.13 0.80
N ASP A 701 -7.37 -51.90 0.38
CA ASP A 701 -7.11 -50.74 1.26
C ASP A 701 -8.27 -50.54 2.23
N LEU A 702 -9.48 -50.56 1.72
CA LEU A 702 -10.69 -50.49 2.56
C LEU A 702 -10.72 -51.61 3.62
N CYS A 703 -10.27 -52.81 3.27
CA CYS A 703 -10.22 -53.92 4.23
C CYS A 703 -9.13 -53.68 5.29
N LEU A 704 -7.97 -53.17 4.88
CA LEU A 704 -6.88 -52.86 5.80
C LEU A 704 -7.25 -51.73 6.75
N MET A 705 -7.85 -50.64 6.23
CA MET A 705 -8.35 -49.54 7.05
C MET A 705 -9.41 -50.03 8.08
N LYS A 706 -10.37 -50.88 7.64
CA LYS A 706 -11.34 -51.46 8.57
C LYS A 706 -10.71 -52.34 9.63
N GLN A 707 -9.65 -53.08 9.29
CA GLN A 707 -8.91 -53.90 10.23
C GLN A 707 -8.13 -53.05 11.24
N ALA A 708 -7.48 -51.98 10.78
CA ALA A 708 -6.77 -51.07 11.63
C ALA A 708 -7.69 -50.33 12.62
N LEU A 709 -8.85 -49.88 12.14
CA LEU A 709 -9.86 -49.21 12.98
C LEU A 709 -10.45 -50.13 14.07
N GLN A 710 -10.43 -51.47 13.88
CA GLN A 710 -10.87 -52.43 14.90
C GLN A 710 -9.79 -52.72 15.96
N GLN A 711 -8.54 -52.31 15.69
CA GLN A 711 -7.40 -52.54 16.59
C GLN A 711 -7.01 -51.28 17.35
N SER A 712 -7.47 -50.10 16.92
CA SER A 712 -7.39 -48.83 17.63
C SER A 712 -8.52 -48.73 18.68
#